data_ea1f44ddb5d8058c74033d81a7d2ed93
#
_entry.id   ea1f44ddb5d8058c74033d81a7d2ed93
#
_cell.length_a   1.000
_cell.length_b   1.000
_cell.length_c   1.000
_cell.angle_alpha   90.00
_cell.angle_beta   90.00
_cell.angle_gamma   90.00
#
_symmetry.space_group_name_H-M   'P 1'
#
loop_
_entity.id
_entity.type
_entity.pdbx_description
1 polymer ?
#
loop_
_entity_poly.entity_id
_entity_poly.type
_entity_poly.pdbx_seq_one_letter_code
_entity_poly.pdbx_strand_id
1 'polypeptide(L)'
;MGEEKIWVHPVVPRDEAMKSNRKKTGRSGRKGLVLAGKAGWRHAGRKRGWDRFWFWAGFCGVLFLLVPCLVLQEEAIFTYHDQLDGELIAYLLQARHLFQGDILPEFMNGASKTALTMPAPGCVLFFLGGDGLGGLMAMMLLGHAVGYLGMYLLVREFTGKAWAGMVAGGLYGSLPFLPVYGLSQFGIPLLFWCVLQLEKGKHRFFAYVYTAVYTLCSSLVLVGFGLLGMGMIWMIGRLAGRRFWGTRLQERKSMGGTRNGLCHVFAAWQLMLGLYLVMNFRLLGQMLGLGEAVISHKAEYVRTAIPFWETFWQGLTQGGQHSVDYHGLLTLVTIGILVAGCLVWLLHGRRECGGAPFPEGVERLARVVLGCMGWNLLFSLAAAFWDSALGVGIRNTLSALGAFQLERLLWISPALWYLAFGSALGLLAELVRWGLCLPADKELEGQKPNRRILRRLVACGLTLAVCGVVGITALRILLAGDVKSNIQKLRNPEYGLMSFGEYYGLGVMEQVEDFLRECTGQEMADYRVVSLGVDPAAALYHGFYCLDGYSNHYSLAYKHRFRRILEPELDKSEYLRDYFDGWGNRCYLFSAECPGYYTIEKGGFVFQSYELDVQALKELGGNYLFAAAPILNAQEQGLVLMREDPFE
;
A
#
# COMPACT_ATOMS: atom_id res chain seq x y z
N MET A 1 71.72 -2.50 0.28
CA MET A 1 71.70 -3.72 1.11
C MET A 1 70.25 -4.04 1.29
N GLY A 2 69.72 -4.83 0.44
CA GLY A 2 69.72 -6.28 0.18
C GLY A 2 68.48 -6.83 0.86
N GLU A 3 67.59 -7.50 0.33
CA GLU A 3 67.60 -8.69 -0.49
C GLU A 3 66.22 -8.93 -1.14
N GLU A 4 66.25 -9.26 -2.42
CA GLU A 4 65.14 -9.86 -3.18
C GLU A 4 64.87 -11.28 -2.66
N LYS A 5 63.62 -11.69 -2.54
CA LYS A 5 63.22 -13.11 -2.46
C LYS A 5 62.30 -13.50 -3.62
N ILE A 6 62.94 -14.23 -4.53
CA ILE A 6 62.34 -14.98 -5.64
C ILE A 6 61.54 -16.16 -5.09
N TRP A 7 60.29 -16.30 -5.51
CA TRP A 7 59.49 -17.52 -5.31
C TRP A 7 59.47 -18.38 -6.57
N VAL A 8 60.00 -19.59 -6.44
CA VAL A 8 60.10 -20.62 -7.48
C VAL A 8 58.84 -21.50 -7.38
N HIS A 9 58.16 -21.73 -8.51
CA HIS A 9 57.08 -22.73 -8.62
C HIS A 9 57.66 -24.14 -8.73
N PRO A 10 57.09 -25.16 -8.06
CA PRO A 10 57.46 -26.55 -8.31
C PRO A 10 56.68 -27.10 -9.51
N VAL A 11 57.44 -27.72 -10.40
CA VAL A 11 56.98 -28.53 -11.53
C VAL A 11 56.60 -29.91 -10.99
N VAL A 12 55.42 -30.39 -11.35
CA VAL A 12 54.94 -31.76 -11.08
C VAL A 12 55.10 -32.59 -12.36
N PRO A 13 55.70 -33.84 -12.32
CA PRO A 13 56.00 -34.65 -13.49
C PRO A 13 54.74 -35.30 -14.09
N ARG A 14 54.70 -35.40 -15.39
CA ARG A 14 53.79 -36.26 -16.18
C ARG A 14 54.16 -37.71 -16.01
N ASP A 15 53.23 -38.51 -15.51
CA ASP A 15 53.33 -40.00 -15.70
C ASP A 15 52.66 -40.45 -16.98
N GLU A 16 53.43 -41.09 -17.82
CA GLU A 16 52.99 -41.88 -18.96
C GLU A 16 52.46 -43.22 -18.48
N ALA A 17 51.18 -43.50 -18.65
CA ALA A 17 50.64 -44.86 -18.82
C ALA A 17 49.13 -44.77 -19.17
N MET A 18 48.84 -44.96 -20.44
CA MET A 18 47.74 -45.75 -21.02
C MET A 18 47.52 -45.38 -22.48
N LYS A 19 48.44 -45.89 -23.30
CA LYS A 19 48.15 -46.17 -24.71
C LYS A 19 47.67 -47.61 -24.80
N SER A 20 46.38 -47.85 -24.87
CA SER A 20 45.81 -49.02 -25.58
C SER A 20 44.25 -48.97 -25.48
N ASN A 21 43.64 -48.78 -26.60
CA ASN A 21 42.26 -49.00 -27.02
C ASN A 21 41.57 -47.75 -27.56
N ARG A 22 42.08 -47.27 -28.67
CA ARG A 22 41.30 -46.42 -29.60
C ARG A 22 41.31 -47.10 -30.97
N LYS A 23 40.30 -47.90 -31.25
CA LYS A 23 39.82 -48.09 -32.64
C LYS A 23 38.36 -48.59 -32.58
N LYS A 24 37.49 -47.85 -33.32
CA LYS A 24 36.15 -48.22 -33.73
C LYS A 24 35.01 -47.93 -32.74
N THR A 25 34.59 -46.69 -32.65
CA THR A 25 33.14 -46.38 -32.66
C THR A 25 32.95 -44.97 -33.28
N GLY A 26 32.20 -44.98 -34.31
CA GLY A 26 32.19 -44.06 -35.39
C GLY A 26 31.55 -42.66 -35.14
N ARG A 27 31.71 -41.91 -36.16
CA ARG A 27 31.29 -40.54 -36.51
C ARG A 27 29.83 -40.17 -36.25
N SER A 28 29.01 -41.03 -35.64
CA SER A 28 27.57 -40.77 -35.37
C SER A 28 27.31 -40.03 -34.06
N GLY A 29 28.15 -40.16 -33.01
CA GLY A 29 27.90 -39.58 -31.70
C GLY A 29 28.14 -38.06 -31.57
N ARG A 30 29.02 -37.48 -32.41
CA ARG A 30 29.36 -36.04 -32.32
C ARG A 30 28.28 -35.12 -32.91
N LYS A 31 27.52 -35.56 -33.94
CA LYS A 31 26.42 -34.77 -34.50
C LYS A 31 25.20 -34.75 -33.56
N GLY A 32 24.94 -35.82 -32.81
CA GLY A 32 23.86 -35.88 -31.84
C GLY A 32 24.08 -34.98 -30.61
N LEU A 33 25.32 -34.93 -30.08
CA LEU A 33 25.64 -34.07 -28.93
C LEU A 33 25.62 -32.57 -29.28
N VAL A 34 26.05 -32.20 -30.49
CA VAL A 34 26.01 -30.80 -30.94
C VAL A 34 24.58 -30.33 -31.24
N LEU A 35 23.71 -31.23 -31.74
CA LEU A 35 22.31 -30.93 -31.97
C LEU A 35 21.52 -30.87 -30.65
N ALA A 36 21.80 -31.75 -29.69
CA ALA A 36 21.18 -31.68 -28.34
C ALA A 36 21.60 -30.41 -27.57
N GLY A 37 22.89 -30.03 -27.68
CA GLY A 37 23.38 -28.76 -27.12
C GLY A 37 22.69 -27.54 -27.76
N LYS A 38 22.61 -27.47 -29.10
CA LYS A 38 21.93 -26.38 -29.81
C LYS A 38 20.43 -26.32 -29.54
N ALA A 39 19.76 -27.48 -29.40
CA ALA A 39 18.35 -27.54 -29.03
C ALA A 39 18.14 -27.05 -27.57
N GLY A 40 18.98 -27.46 -26.62
CA GLY A 40 18.95 -27.00 -25.24
C GLY A 40 19.17 -25.46 -25.10
N TRP A 41 20.10 -24.91 -25.88
CA TRP A 41 20.36 -23.46 -25.94
C TRP A 41 19.20 -22.69 -26.56
N ARG A 42 18.58 -23.21 -27.61
CA ARG A 42 17.37 -22.61 -28.21
C ARG A 42 16.16 -22.64 -27.25
N HIS A 43 15.95 -23.74 -26.53
CA HIS A 43 14.89 -23.83 -25.54
C HIS A 43 15.11 -22.89 -24.34
N ALA A 44 16.32 -22.78 -23.83
CA ALA A 44 16.67 -21.85 -22.76
C ALA A 44 16.53 -20.38 -23.19
N GLY A 45 16.96 -20.04 -24.41
CA GLY A 45 16.81 -18.72 -24.99
C GLY A 45 15.34 -18.34 -25.22
N ARG A 46 14.53 -19.27 -25.74
CA ARG A 46 13.09 -19.10 -25.96
C ARG A 46 12.34 -18.90 -24.63
N LYS A 47 12.67 -19.65 -23.58
CA LYS A 47 12.06 -19.48 -22.24
C LYS A 47 12.39 -18.11 -21.65
N ARG A 48 13.64 -17.63 -21.76
CA ARG A 48 14.03 -16.28 -21.31
C ARG A 48 13.30 -15.18 -22.09
N GLY A 49 13.03 -15.37 -23.39
CA GLY A 49 12.25 -14.43 -24.20
C GLY A 49 10.81 -14.29 -23.70
N TRP A 50 10.14 -15.42 -23.45
CA TRP A 50 8.79 -15.45 -22.91
C TRP A 50 8.69 -14.86 -21.50
N ASP A 51 9.66 -15.14 -20.62
CA ASP A 51 9.70 -14.56 -19.27
C ASP A 51 9.80 -13.03 -19.30
N ARG A 52 10.59 -12.47 -20.24
CA ARG A 52 10.67 -11.01 -20.46
C ARG A 52 9.39 -10.44 -21.03
N PHE A 53 8.77 -11.13 -21.98
CA PHE A 53 7.48 -10.72 -22.55
C PHE A 53 6.43 -10.58 -21.45
N TRP A 54 6.23 -11.58 -20.62
CA TRP A 54 5.26 -11.54 -19.53
C TRP A 54 5.52 -10.39 -18.54
N PHE A 55 6.80 -10.17 -18.22
CA PHE A 55 7.17 -9.05 -17.35
C PHE A 55 6.77 -7.71 -17.94
N TRP A 56 7.21 -7.43 -19.17
CA TRP A 56 6.94 -6.12 -19.78
C TRP A 56 5.48 -5.91 -20.15
N ALA A 57 4.78 -6.96 -20.57
CA ALA A 57 3.34 -6.89 -20.87
C ALA A 57 2.53 -6.46 -19.63
N GLY A 58 2.81 -7.06 -18.46
CA GLY A 58 2.13 -6.66 -17.22
C GLY A 58 2.58 -5.30 -16.71
N PHE A 59 3.88 -4.98 -16.75
CA PHE A 59 4.42 -3.70 -16.30
C PHE A 59 3.87 -2.52 -17.10
N CYS A 60 3.95 -2.61 -18.42
CA CYS A 60 3.37 -1.58 -19.29
C CYS A 60 1.85 -1.51 -19.16
N GLY A 61 1.17 -2.65 -18.97
CA GLY A 61 -0.27 -2.67 -18.73
C GLY A 61 -0.67 -1.88 -17.48
N VAL A 62 0.05 -2.07 -16.37
CA VAL A 62 -0.22 -1.32 -15.13
C VAL A 62 0.03 0.18 -15.32
N LEU A 63 1.17 0.56 -15.93
CA LEU A 63 1.48 1.97 -16.15
C LEU A 63 0.52 2.64 -17.15
N PHE A 64 0.01 1.88 -18.12
CA PHE A 64 -0.96 2.38 -19.09
C PHE A 64 -2.27 2.86 -18.43
N LEU A 65 -2.66 2.26 -17.31
CA LEU A 65 -3.85 2.68 -16.54
C LEU A 65 -3.70 4.08 -15.93
N LEU A 66 -2.47 4.56 -15.75
CA LEU A 66 -2.19 5.87 -15.17
C LEU A 66 -2.13 6.99 -16.21
N VAL A 67 -2.07 6.63 -17.52
CA VAL A 67 -1.98 7.58 -18.62
C VAL A 67 -3.11 8.63 -18.60
N PRO A 68 -4.39 8.28 -18.35
CA PRO A 68 -5.45 9.28 -18.28
C PRO A 68 -5.16 10.40 -17.29
N CYS A 69 -4.73 10.04 -16.07
CA CYS A 69 -4.37 11.00 -15.04
C CYS A 69 -3.17 11.88 -15.45
N LEU A 70 -2.12 11.25 -16.02
CA LEU A 70 -0.93 11.98 -16.48
C LEU A 70 -1.19 12.93 -17.65
N VAL A 71 -2.18 12.64 -18.50
CA VAL A 71 -2.57 13.50 -19.63
C VAL A 71 -3.43 14.67 -19.17
N LEU A 72 -4.31 14.45 -18.20
CA LEU A 72 -5.21 15.47 -17.68
C LEU A 72 -4.49 16.52 -16.81
N GLN A 73 -3.36 16.20 -16.20
CA GLN A 73 -2.62 17.11 -15.33
C GLN A 73 -3.54 17.70 -14.23
N GLU A 74 -3.71 19.01 -14.17
CA GLU A 74 -4.57 19.72 -13.21
C GLU A 74 -6.05 19.36 -13.33
N GLU A 75 -6.49 18.93 -14.51
CA GLU A 75 -7.83 18.43 -14.76
C GLU A 75 -8.03 16.98 -14.28
N ALA A 76 -6.99 16.33 -13.76
CA ALA A 76 -7.09 14.97 -13.24
C ALA A 76 -7.94 14.93 -11.98
N ILE A 77 -8.75 13.88 -11.88
CA ILE A 77 -9.62 13.60 -10.72
C ILE A 77 -8.86 12.66 -9.79
N PHE A 78 -8.74 13.05 -8.54
CA PHE A 78 -8.21 12.25 -7.46
C PHE A 78 -9.24 12.12 -6.34
N THR A 79 -9.21 11.00 -5.63
CA THR A 79 -9.94 10.87 -4.38
C THR A 79 -9.46 11.97 -3.42
N TYR A 80 -10.34 12.88 -3.01
CA TYR A 80 -9.95 14.02 -2.17
C TYR A 80 -9.84 13.63 -0.68
N HIS A 81 -10.73 12.77 -0.19
CA HIS A 81 -10.77 12.36 1.22
C HIS A 81 -9.44 11.74 1.70
N ASP A 82 -8.89 12.28 2.76
CA ASP A 82 -7.59 12.00 3.36
C ASP A 82 -6.39 12.30 2.44
N GLN A 83 -6.56 12.24 1.12
CA GLN A 83 -5.47 12.41 0.17
C GLN A 83 -5.17 13.88 -0.10
N LEU A 84 -6.17 14.65 -0.51
CA LEU A 84 -5.99 16.06 -0.88
C LEU A 84 -6.22 17.00 0.32
N ASP A 85 -7.17 16.66 1.20
CA ASP A 85 -7.52 17.46 2.38
C ASP A 85 -6.48 17.41 3.51
N GLY A 86 -5.68 16.34 3.59
CA GLY A 86 -4.74 16.14 4.71
C GLY A 86 -3.31 15.82 4.29
N GLU A 87 -3.10 14.62 3.75
CA GLU A 87 -1.75 14.06 3.56
C GLU A 87 -0.91 14.83 2.55
N LEU A 88 -1.49 15.28 1.43
CA LEU A 88 -0.75 16.05 0.42
C LEU A 88 -0.30 17.40 1.00
N ILE A 89 -1.18 18.09 1.71
CA ILE A 89 -0.86 19.35 2.40
C ILE A 89 0.23 19.13 3.44
N ALA A 90 0.17 18.03 4.20
CA ALA A 90 1.20 17.68 5.17
C ALA A 90 2.59 17.51 4.52
N TYR A 91 2.66 16.89 3.33
CA TYR A 91 3.92 16.77 2.58
C TYR A 91 4.43 18.12 2.08
N LEU A 92 3.55 18.97 1.53
CA LEU A 92 3.91 20.31 1.04
C LEU A 92 4.44 21.19 2.18
N LEU A 93 3.72 21.29 3.28
CA LEU A 93 4.13 22.09 4.44
C LEU A 93 5.44 21.57 5.04
N GLN A 94 5.60 20.26 5.16
CA GLN A 94 6.86 19.68 5.63
C GLN A 94 8.02 19.95 4.66
N ALA A 95 7.79 19.94 3.35
CA ALA A 95 8.79 20.24 2.34
C ALA A 95 9.23 21.72 2.41
N ARG A 96 8.27 22.65 2.51
CA ARG A 96 8.52 24.09 2.67
C ARG A 96 9.38 24.39 3.93
N HIS A 97 9.13 23.67 5.02
CA HIS A 97 9.77 23.89 6.31
C HIS A 97 10.76 22.79 6.73
N LEU A 98 11.27 21.97 5.77
CA LEU A 98 12.07 20.76 6.08
C LEU A 98 13.25 21.02 7.01
N PHE A 99 13.95 22.12 6.81
CA PHE A 99 15.15 22.51 7.58
C PHE A 99 14.89 23.60 8.63
N GLN A 100 13.64 23.98 8.83
CA GLN A 100 13.24 24.99 9.81
C GLN A 100 12.86 24.31 11.14
N GLY A 101 12.57 25.16 12.15
CA GLY A 101 12.14 24.71 13.48
C GLY A 101 10.91 23.80 13.49
N ASP A 102 10.30 23.63 14.65
CA ASP A 102 9.16 22.71 14.83
C ASP A 102 7.81 23.34 14.46
N ILE A 103 7.73 24.64 14.32
CA ILE A 103 6.50 25.38 14.09
C ILE A 103 6.23 25.49 12.59
N LEU A 104 4.96 25.31 12.21
CA LEU A 104 4.43 25.53 10.87
C LEU A 104 3.56 26.79 10.92
N PRO A 105 4.08 27.93 10.49
CA PRO A 105 3.37 29.19 10.66
C PRO A 105 2.06 29.27 9.89
N GLU A 106 1.94 28.60 8.74
CA GLU A 106 0.75 28.58 7.89
C GLU A 106 -0.35 27.64 8.41
N PHE A 107 -0.06 26.71 9.31
CA PHE A 107 -0.96 25.63 9.69
C PHE A 107 -1.50 25.80 11.10
N MET A 108 -2.83 25.90 11.23
CA MET A 108 -3.55 25.95 12.52
C MET A 108 -2.91 26.94 13.50
N ASN A 109 -2.68 28.17 13.02
CA ASN A 109 -2.08 29.28 13.78
C ASN A 109 -0.68 28.97 14.37
N GLY A 110 0.18 28.34 13.59
CA GLY A 110 1.54 28.00 14.02
C GLY A 110 1.61 26.68 14.81
N ALA A 111 0.91 25.67 14.36
CA ALA A 111 0.97 24.35 14.98
C ALA A 111 2.36 23.70 14.85
N SER A 112 2.69 22.80 15.77
CA SER A 112 3.90 21.99 15.68
C SER A 112 3.82 21.02 14.49
N LYS A 113 4.97 20.69 13.89
CA LYS A 113 5.07 19.65 12.84
C LYS A 113 4.49 18.29 13.27
N THR A 114 4.35 18.03 14.57
CA THR A 114 3.67 16.84 15.06
C THR A 114 2.18 16.81 14.75
N ALA A 115 1.59 17.98 14.45
CA ALA A 115 0.19 18.06 14.03
C ALA A 115 -0.04 17.60 12.59
N LEU A 116 1.00 17.52 11.76
CA LEU A 116 0.87 17.03 10.40
C LEU A 116 0.70 15.51 10.35
N THR A 117 -0.21 15.09 9.50
CA THR A 117 -0.31 13.70 9.10
C THR A 117 0.68 13.44 7.99
N MET A 118 1.70 12.62 8.24
CA MET A 118 2.68 12.21 7.23
C MET A 118 2.82 10.70 7.26
N PRO A 119 2.02 9.99 6.47
CA PRO A 119 2.04 8.53 6.49
C PRO A 119 3.38 7.94 6.07
N ALA A 120 4.11 8.62 5.18
CA ALA A 120 5.39 8.16 4.63
C ALA A 120 6.41 9.32 4.57
N PRO A 121 7.06 9.67 5.70
CA PRO A 121 7.89 10.88 5.81
C PRO A 121 9.00 11.03 4.76
N GLY A 122 9.56 9.92 4.26
CA GLY A 122 10.56 9.98 3.18
C GLY A 122 10.00 10.48 1.85
N CYS A 123 8.68 10.44 1.66
CA CYS A 123 8.03 10.95 0.46
C CYS A 123 8.00 12.48 0.40
N VAL A 124 8.30 13.21 1.48
CA VAL A 124 8.48 14.67 1.48
C VAL A 124 9.45 15.12 0.37
N LEU A 125 10.42 14.27 0.04
CA LEU A 125 11.41 14.57 -1.01
C LEU A 125 10.77 14.82 -2.41
N PHE A 126 9.60 14.24 -2.68
CA PHE A 126 8.88 14.47 -3.95
C PHE A 126 8.25 15.87 -4.03
N PHE A 127 8.14 16.57 -2.89
CA PHE A 127 7.48 17.87 -2.79
C PHE A 127 8.46 19.03 -2.54
N LEU A 128 9.78 18.79 -2.55
CA LEU A 128 10.79 19.82 -2.30
C LEU A 128 10.75 20.98 -3.31
N GLY A 129 10.20 20.76 -4.50
CA GLY A 129 10.00 21.80 -5.51
C GLY A 129 8.75 22.65 -5.32
N GLY A 130 7.92 22.36 -4.31
CA GLY A 130 6.63 23.04 -4.10
C GLY A 130 5.51 22.58 -5.03
N ASP A 131 5.78 21.66 -5.96
CA ASP A 131 4.78 21.09 -6.88
C ASP A 131 4.03 19.93 -6.23
N GLY A 132 2.81 20.20 -5.77
CA GLY A 132 1.94 19.22 -5.16
C GLY A 132 1.45 18.15 -6.13
N LEU A 133 1.08 18.54 -7.33
CA LEU A 133 0.58 17.63 -8.37
C LEU A 133 1.68 16.70 -8.88
N GLY A 134 2.84 17.27 -9.24
CA GLY A 134 3.98 16.47 -9.70
C GLY A 134 4.47 15.50 -8.65
N GLY A 135 4.52 15.90 -7.37
CA GLY A 135 4.84 15.04 -6.26
C GLY A 135 3.86 13.88 -6.11
N LEU A 136 2.56 14.15 -6.17
CA LEU A 136 1.49 13.14 -6.11
C LEU A 136 1.58 12.16 -7.28
N MET A 137 1.76 12.67 -8.50
CA MET A 137 1.92 11.82 -9.70
C MET A 137 3.18 10.95 -9.64
N ALA A 138 4.28 11.49 -9.12
CA ALA A 138 5.52 10.72 -8.93
C ALA A 138 5.32 9.58 -7.91
N MET A 139 4.64 9.84 -6.81
CA MET A 139 4.30 8.81 -5.81
C MET A 139 3.36 7.76 -6.39
N MET A 140 2.37 8.15 -7.20
CA MET A 140 1.46 7.25 -7.91
C MET A 140 2.22 6.31 -8.84
N LEU A 141 3.07 6.86 -9.72
CA LEU A 141 3.89 6.06 -10.65
C LEU A 141 4.81 5.10 -9.90
N LEU A 142 5.49 5.57 -8.86
CA LEU A 142 6.38 4.75 -8.04
C LEU A 142 5.61 3.63 -7.34
N GLY A 143 4.48 3.93 -6.71
CA GLY A 143 3.67 2.97 -5.99
C GLY A 143 3.23 1.82 -6.89
N HIS A 144 2.56 2.12 -8.00
CA HIS A 144 2.05 1.12 -8.95
C HIS A 144 3.18 0.29 -9.58
N ALA A 145 4.30 0.93 -9.97
CA ALA A 145 5.47 0.24 -10.53
C ALA A 145 6.10 -0.73 -9.52
N VAL A 146 6.30 -0.29 -8.28
CA VAL A 146 6.88 -1.11 -7.20
C VAL A 146 5.93 -2.23 -6.79
N GLY A 147 4.62 -1.96 -6.73
CA GLY A 147 3.59 -2.95 -6.43
C GLY A 147 3.59 -4.08 -7.45
N TYR A 148 3.58 -3.75 -8.74
CA TYR A 148 3.71 -4.73 -9.81
C TYR A 148 5.01 -5.53 -9.71
N LEU A 149 6.14 -4.84 -9.65
CA LEU A 149 7.47 -5.45 -9.60
C LEU A 149 7.60 -6.42 -8.43
N GLY A 150 7.19 -5.97 -7.24
CA GLY A 150 7.29 -6.74 -6.02
C GLY A 150 6.46 -8.03 -6.09
N MET A 151 5.20 -7.93 -6.46
CA MET A 151 4.31 -9.09 -6.54
C MET A 151 4.72 -10.04 -7.68
N TYR A 152 5.14 -9.50 -8.84
CA TYR A 152 5.69 -10.31 -9.93
C TYR A 152 6.89 -11.14 -9.48
N LEU A 153 7.89 -10.50 -8.84
CA LEU A 153 9.11 -11.18 -8.39
C LEU A 153 8.79 -12.21 -7.31
N LEU A 154 7.92 -11.87 -6.36
CA LEU A 154 7.56 -12.72 -5.24
C LEU A 154 6.82 -13.99 -5.70
N VAL A 155 5.80 -13.85 -6.54
CA VAL A 155 5.04 -15.00 -7.08
C VAL A 155 5.93 -15.85 -8.00
N ARG A 156 6.75 -15.23 -8.84
CA ARG A 156 7.71 -15.95 -9.70
C ARG A 156 8.75 -16.73 -8.89
N GLU A 157 9.18 -16.21 -7.74
CA GLU A 157 10.12 -16.88 -6.84
C GLU A 157 9.54 -18.19 -6.27
N PHE A 158 8.25 -18.18 -5.91
CA PHE A 158 7.58 -19.38 -5.39
C PHE A 158 7.17 -20.36 -6.48
N THR A 159 6.63 -19.88 -7.60
CA THR A 159 6.02 -20.72 -8.64
C THR A 159 6.97 -21.12 -9.76
N GLY A 160 8.05 -20.34 -9.98
CA GLY A 160 8.92 -20.46 -11.14
C GLY A 160 8.26 -20.07 -12.47
N LYS A 161 7.07 -19.44 -12.44
CA LYS A 161 6.22 -19.13 -13.60
C LYS A 161 6.05 -17.62 -13.77
N ALA A 162 6.62 -17.06 -14.85
CA ALA A 162 6.55 -15.63 -15.15
C ALA A 162 5.10 -15.14 -15.40
N TRP A 163 4.26 -15.95 -16.08
CA TRP A 163 2.87 -15.62 -16.35
C TRP A 163 2.02 -15.52 -15.07
N ALA A 164 2.26 -16.38 -14.07
CA ALA A 164 1.55 -16.29 -12.79
C ALA A 164 1.98 -15.02 -12.03
N GLY A 165 3.27 -14.66 -12.09
CA GLY A 165 3.78 -13.39 -11.59
C GLY A 165 3.15 -12.20 -12.29
N MET A 166 3.00 -12.23 -13.62
CA MET A 166 2.36 -11.18 -14.40
C MET A 166 0.89 -10.99 -14.01
N VAL A 167 0.12 -12.08 -13.87
CA VAL A 167 -1.30 -11.99 -13.48
C VAL A 167 -1.46 -11.43 -12.08
N ALA A 168 -0.78 -12.01 -11.08
CA ALA A 168 -0.89 -11.53 -9.70
C ALA A 168 -0.29 -10.12 -9.54
N GLY A 169 0.84 -9.84 -10.19
CA GLY A 169 1.49 -8.53 -10.19
C GLY A 169 0.65 -7.47 -10.89
N GLY A 170 0.06 -7.79 -12.03
CA GLY A 170 -0.82 -6.90 -12.78
C GLY A 170 -2.05 -6.50 -11.96
N LEU A 171 -2.73 -7.46 -11.37
CA LEU A 171 -3.87 -7.17 -10.50
C LEU A 171 -3.47 -6.35 -9.27
N TYR A 172 -2.43 -6.77 -8.53
CA TYR A 172 -1.97 -6.06 -7.33
C TYR A 172 -1.45 -4.65 -7.63
N GLY A 173 -0.64 -4.50 -8.67
CA GLY A 173 -0.10 -3.20 -9.09
C GLY A 173 -1.17 -2.25 -9.65
N SER A 174 -2.38 -2.74 -9.96
CA SER A 174 -3.50 -1.91 -10.42
C SER A 174 -4.50 -1.58 -9.32
N LEU A 175 -4.28 -2.03 -8.07
CA LEU A 175 -5.18 -1.73 -6.96
C LEU A 175 -5.26 -0.22 -6.68
N PRO A 176 -6.45 0.30 -6.32
CA PRO A 176 -6.66 1.73 -6.11
C PRO A 176 -6.19 2.16 -4.70
N PHE A 177 -4.94 1.84 -4.36
CA PHE A 177 -4.34 2.37 -3.14
C PHE A 177 -3.99 3.84 -3.31
N LEU A 178 -4.23 4.64 -2.27
CA LEU A 178 -3.94 6.07 -2.31
C LEU A 178 -2.42 6.31 -2.37
N PRO A 179 -1.92 7.04 -3.37
CA PRO A 179 -0.49 7.34 -3.54
C PRO A 179 0.16 8.01 -2.33
N VAL A 180 -0.58 8.85 -1.61
CA VAL A 180 -0.10 9.58 -0.42
C VAL A 180 0.39 8.68 0.71
N TYR A 181 -0.01 7.42 0.73
CA TYR A 181 0.53 6.45 1.69
C TYR A 181 1.89 5.86 1.27
N GLY A 182 2.45 6.34 0.18
CA GLY A 182 3.76 5.96 -0.35
C GLY A 182 3.87 4.47 -0.63
N LEU A 183 4.89 3.83 -0.09
CA LEU A 183 5.12 2.40 -0.26
C LEU A 183 4.41 1.53 0.81
N SER A 184 3.63 2.11 1.72
CA SER A 184 3.03 1.38 2.85
C SER A 184 2.30 0.11 2.42
N GLN A 185 1.54 0.16 1.33
CA GLN A 185 0.84 -1.00 0.76
C GLN A 185 1.57 -1.53 -0.47
N PHE A 186 1.80 -0.70 -1.48
CA PHE A 186 2.43 -1.10 -2.73
C PHE A 186 3.78 -1.80 -2.55
N GLY A 187 4.58 -1.38 -1.56
CA GLY A 187 5.94 -1.87 -1.35
C GLY A 187 6.07 -3.20 -0.63
N ILE A 188 5.01 -3.70 0.02
CA ILE A 188 5.06 -4.91 0.85
C ILE A 188 5.53 -6.16 0.09
N PRO A 189 5.01 -6.46 -1.12
CA PRO A 189 5.45 -7.66 -1.84
C PRO A 189 6.94 -7.65 -2.19
N LEU A 190 7.49 -6.49 -2.53
CA LEU A 190 8.92 -6.37 -2.83
C LEU A 190 9.77 -6.50 -1.55
N LEU A 191 9.27 -6.00 -0.41
CA LEU A 191 9.90 -6.21 0.89
C LEU A 191 9.94 -7.71 1.25
N PHE A 192 8.85 -8.45 1.05
CA PHE A 192 8.81 -9.89 1.26
C PHE A 192 9.78 -10.63 0.34
N TRP A 193 9.87 -10.23 -0.92
CA TRP A 193 10.86 -10.79 -1.84
C TRP A 193 12.29 -10.50 -1.36
N CYS A 194 12.59 -9.29 -0.89
CA CYS A 194 13.89 -8.93 -0.33
C CYS A 194 14.26 -9.80 0.89
N VAL A 195 13.32 -10.02 1.81
CA VAL A 195 13.51 -10.91 2.97
C VAL A 195 13.89 -12.33 2.51
N LEU A 196 13.20 -12.87 1.48
CA LEU A 196 13.54 -14.17 0.90
C LEU A 196 14.93 -14.18 0.26
N GLN A 197 15.35 -13.09 -0.39
CA GLN A 197 16.68 -12.99 -0.99
C GLN A 197 17.77 -12.93 0.10
N LEU A 198 17.56 -12.21 1.19
CA LEU A 198 18.45 -12.18 2.34
C LEU A 198 18.60 -13.58 2.98
N GLU A 199 17.50 -14.29 3.18
CA GLU A 199 17.52 -15.67 3.70
C GLU A 199 18.34 -16.61 2.81
N LYS A 200 18.22 -16.45 1.48
CA LYS A 200 18.98 -17.21 0.47
C LYS A 200 20.42 -16.72 0.27
N GLY A 201 20.78 -15.61 0.87
CA GLY A 201 22.09 -14.97 0.70
C GLY A 201 22.31 -14.35 -0.68
N LYS A 202 21.23 -14.03 -1.41
CA LYS A 202 21.24 -13.44 -2.75
C LYS A 202 20.81 -11.97 -2.69
N HIS A 203 21.25 -11.17 -3.66
CA HIS A 203 20.84 -9.76 -3.83
C HIS A 203 20.88 -8.92 -2.55
N ARG A 204 21.84 -9.19 -1.64
CA ARG A 204 21.88 -8.59 -0.30
C ARG A 204 21.89 -7.06 -0.33
N PHE A 205 22.76 -6.47 -1.16
CA PHE A 205 22.86 -5.02 -1.27
C PHE A 205 21.52 -4.39 -1.64
N PHE A 206 20.91 -4.88 -2.71
CA PHE A 206 19.59 -4.40 -3.13
C PHE A 206 18.53 -4.56 -2.02
N ALA A 207 18.53 -5.71 -1.34
CA ALA A 207 17.57 -5.99 -0.29
C ALA A 207 17.70 -5.03 0.92
N TYR A 208 18.92 -4.68 1.34
CA TYR A 208 19.14 -3.69 2.39
C TYR A 208 18.73 -2.29 1.95
N VAL A 209 19.14 -1.87 0.73
CA VAL A 209 18.78 -0.57 0.17
C VAL A 209 17.26 -0.46 0.06
N TYR A 210 16.60 -1.49 -0.49
CA TYR A 210 15.15 -1.46 -0.59
C TYR A 210 14.46 -1.45 0.77
N THR A 211 14.95 -2.22 1.76
CA THR A 211 14.41 -2.17 3.13
C THR A 211 14.48 -0.75 3.70
N ALA A 212 15.60 -0.05 3.51
CA ALA A 212 15.73 1.33 3.95
C ALA A 212 14.76 2.27 3.21
N VAL A 213 14.72 2.21 1.87
CA VAL A 213 13.80 3.02 1.04
C VAL A 213 12.34 2.73 1.41
N TYR A 214 11.97 1.46 1.54
CA TYR A 214 10.62 1.07 1.97
C TYR A 214 10.28 1.70 3.31
N THR A 215 11.17 1.60 4.30
CA THR A 215 10.92 2.12 5.64
C THR A 215 10.78 3.64 5.63
N LEU A 216 11.63 4.35 4.90
CA LEU A 216 11.57 5.81 4.74
C LEU A 216 10.26 6.25 4.05
N CYS A 217 9.80 5.50 3.06
CA CYS A 217 8.61 5.82 2.25
C CYS A 217 7.35 5.04 2.71
N SER A 218 7.29 4.61 3.96
CA SER A 218 6.12 3.92 4.52
C SER A 218 5.87 4.36 5.96
N SER A 219 4.65 4.10 6.45
CA SER A 219 4.22 4.52 7.79
C SER A 219 4.48 3.45 8.84
N LEU A 220 5.11 3.86 9.96
CA LEU A 220 5.19 3.02 11.16
C LEU A 220 3.79 2.68 11.69
N VAL A 221 2.91 3.69 11.77
CA VAL A 221 1.59 3.58 12.40
C VAL A 221 0.61 2.76 11.55
N LEU A 222 0.71 2.86 10.21
CA LEU A 222 -0.23 2.17 9.31
C LEU A 222 0.16 0.71 9.06
N VAL A 223 1.45 0.43 8.82
CA VAL A 223 1.91 -0.92 8.44
C VAL A 223 3.16 -1.37 9.16
N GLY A 224 4.03 -0.43 9.56
CA GLY A 224 5.36 -0.73 10.07
C GLY A 224 5.34 -1.60 11.33
N PHE A 225 4.46 -1.29 12.30
CA PHE A 225 4.31 -2.08 13.52
C PHE A 225 3.89 -3.52 13.22
N GLY A 226 2.95 -3.70 12.27
CA GLY A 226 2.47 -5.03 11.86
C GLY A 226 3.57 -5.84 11.17
N LEU A 227 4.34 -5.22 10.27
CA LEU A 227 5.45 -5.87 9.57
C LEU A 227 6.60 -6.22 10.52
N LEU A 228 6.92 -5.34 11.48
CA LEU A 228 7.92 -5.63 12.52
C LEU A 228 7.46 -6.80 13.40
N GLY A 229 6.19 -6.81 13.84
CA GLY A 229 5.60 -7.91 14.60
C GLY A 229 5.59 -9.22 13.82
N MET A 230 5.14 -9.21 12.57
CA MET A 230 5.12 -10.37 11.67
C MET A 230 6.53 -10.92 11.45
N GLY A 231 7.52 -10.04 11.21
CA GLY A 231 8.92 -10.41 11.03
C GLY A 231 9.50 -11.06 12.29
N MET A 232 9.18 -10.54 13.47
CA MET A 232 9.60 -11.10 14.75
C MET A 232 9.00 -12.49 14.99
N ILE A 233 7.69 -12.67 14.79
CA ILE A 233 6.99 -13.97 14.93
C ILE A 233 7.61 -14.98 13.96
N TRP A 234 7.85 -14.58 12.72
CA TRP A 234 8.49 -15.44 11.72
C TRP A 234 9.90 -15.87 12.16
N MET A 235 10.74 -14.94 12.66
CA MET A 235 12.08 -15.25 13.14
C MET A 235 12.05 -16.23 14.34
N ILE A 236 11.16 -15.99 15.32
CA ILE A 236 10.97 -16.88 16.48
C ILE A 236 10.55 -18.27 16.00
N GLY A 237 9.59 -18.37 15.08
CA GLY A 237 9.16 -19.64 14.50
C GLY A 237 10.30 -20.38 13.78
N ARG A 238 11.17 -19.67 13.07
CA ARG A 238 12.36 -20.27 12.42
C ARG A 238 13.39 -20.76 13.43
N LEU A 239 13.61 -20.04 14.53
CA LEU A 239 14.53 -20.43 15.59
C LEU A 239 13.97 -21.63 16.38
N ALA A 240 12.70 -21.61 16.77
CA ALA A 240 12.03 -22.70 17.46
C ALA A 240 11.99 -23.97 16.60
N GLY A 241 11.63 -23.86 15.32
CA GLY A 241 11.64 -24.98 14.38
C GLY A 241 13.01 -25.64 14.25
N ARG A 242 14.10 -24.87 14.23
CA ARG A 242 15.46 -25.40 14.22
C ARG A 242 15.78 -26.17 15.52
N ARG A 243 15.27 -25.74 16.66
CA ARG A 243 15.53 -26.35 17.96
C ARG A 243 14.74 -27.65 18.17
N PHE A 244 13.48 -27.68 17.71
CA PHE A 244 12.60 -28.86 17.88
C PHE A 244 12.76 -29.93 16.76
N TRP A 245 13.13 -29.53 15.53
CA TRP A 245 13.20 -30.41 14.36
C TRP A 245 14.63 -30.65 13.86
N GLY A 246 15.63 -30.07 14.52
CA GLY A 246 17.04 -30.11 14.13
C GLY A 246 17.69 -31.51 14.08
N THR A 247 17.11 -32.51 14.75
CA THR A 247 17.59 -33.89 14.76
C THR A 247 17.07 -34.72 13.57
N ARG A 248 16.01 -34.30 12.87
CA ARG A 248 15.44 -35.01 11.70
C ARG A 248 15.64 -34.31 10.37
N LEU A 249 16.14 -33.05 10.34
CA LEU A 249 16.25 -32.25 9.13
C LEU A 249 17.68 -32.19 8.54
N GLN A 250 18.63 -32.91 9.13
CA GLN A 250 20.00 -32.96 8.56
C GLN A 250 20.01 -33.64 7.19
N GLU A 251 18.98 -34.40 6.82
CA GLU A 251 18.82 -35.05 5.52
C GLU A 251 18.13 -34.22 4.42
N ARG A 252 17.44 -33.12 4.78
CA ARG A 252 16.82 -32.22 3.79
C ARG A 252 17.65 -30.96 3.53
N LYS A 253 18.78 -31.13 2.86
CA LYS A 253 19.58 -30.01 2.27
C LYS A 253 18.87 -29.17 1.21
N SER A 254 17.55 -29.26 1.06
CA SER A 254 16.80 -28.69 -0.05
C SER A 254 16.10 -27.35 0.26
N MET A 255 16.08 -26.88 1.50
CA MET A 255 15.65 -25.51 1.81
C MET A 255 16.85 -24.67 2.25
N GLY A 256 17.47 -24.00 1.29
CA GLY A 256 18.77 -23.34 1.39
C GLY A 256 18.85 -22.07 2.23
N GLY A 257 18.27 -22.06 3.43
CA GLY A 257 18.52 -20.98 4.39
C GLY A 257 19.79 -21.28 5.19
N THR A 258 20.86 -20.56 4.93
CA THR A 258 22.10 -20.63 5.71
C THR A 258 21.92 -19.97 7.07
N ARG A 259 22.71 -20.37 8.10
CA ARG A 259 22.77 -19.67 9.40
C ARG A 259 23.01 -18.16 9.21
N ASN A 260 23.83 -17.81 8.24
CA ASN A 260 24.12 -16.43 7.85
C ASN A 260 22.89 -15.70 7.24
N GLY A 261 21.99 -16.40 6.55
CA GLY A 261 20.78 -15.80 5.98
C GLY A 261 19.83 -15.24 7.03
N LEU A 262 19.63 -15.97 8.13
CA LEU A 262 18.78 -15.50 9.23
C LEU A 262 19.39 -14.27 9.93
N CYS A 263 20.73 -14.20 10.05
CA CYS A 263 21.42 -13.02 10.58
C CYS A 263 21.19 -11.79 9.69
N HIS A 264 21.19 -11.97 8.36
CA HIS A 264 20.90 -10.86 7.43
C HIS A 264 19.44 -10.39 7.52
N VAL A 265 18.48 -11.29 7.67
CA VAL A 265 17.07 -10.94 7.88
C VAL A 265 16.92 -10.17 9.20
N PHE A 266 17.56 -10.63 10.27
CA PHE A 266 17.56 -9.93 11.55
C PHE A 266 18.18 -8.53 11.45
N ALA A 267 19.33 -8.39 10.74
CA ALA A 267 19.95 -7.09 10.51
C ALA A 267 19.05 -6.13 9.70
N ALA A 268 18.34 -6.63 8.69
CA ALA A 268 17.37 -5.84 7.93
C ALA A 268 16.17 -5.44 8.80
N TRP A 269 15.70 -6.31 9.69
CA TRP A 269 14.65 -6.00 10.67
C TRP A 269 15.11 -4.92 11.65
N GLN A 270 16.35 -4.98 12.15
CA GLN A 270 16.93 -3.94 13.00
C GLN A 270 17.09 -2.61 12.27
N LEU A 271 17.50 -2.63 10.98
CA LEU A 271 17.54 -1.44 10.14
C LEU A 271 16.16 -0.80 10.01
N MET A 272 15.13 -1.59 9.73
CA MET A 272 13.76 -1.13 9.63
C MET A 272 13.27 -0.53 10.95
N LEU A 273 13.49 -1.22 12.08
CA LEU A 273 13.14 -0.73 13.41
C LEU A 273 13.85 0.59 13.72
N GLY A 274 15.17 0.65 13.53
CA GLY A 274 15.97 1.85 13.79
C GLY A 274 15.52 3.06 12.98
N LEU A 275 15.27 2.88 11.68
CA LEU A 275 14.78 3.96 10.82
C LEU A 275 13.38 4.43 11.25
N TYR A 276 12.45 3.53 11.56
CA TYR A 276 11.14 3.93 12.07
C TYR A 276 11.22 4.70 13.39
N LEU A 277 12.08 4.27 14.31
CA LEU A 277 12.30 4.99 15.58
C LEU A 277 12.85 6.40 15.33
N VAL A 278 13.83 6.53 14.44
CA VAL A 278 14.41 7.84 14.09
C VAL A 278 13.38 8.75 13.42
N MET A 279 12.58 8.22 12.48
CA MET A 279 11.59 9.05 11.78
C MET A 279 10.41 9.48 12.66
N ASN A 280 10.09 8.69 13.67
CA ASN A 280 8.95 8.96 14.57
C ASN A 280 9.40 9.42 15.96
N PHE A 281 10.65 9.93 16.11
CA PHE A 281 11.22 10.26 17.43
C PHE A 281 10.39 11.28 18.21
N ARG A 282 9.74 12.24 17.53
CA ARG A 282 8.87 13.24 18.17
C ARG A 282 7.60 12.59 18.73
N LEU A 283 6.92 11.78 17.93
CA LEU A 283 5.72 11.02 18.35
C LEU A 283 6.07 10.10 19.53
N LEU A 284 7.16 9.35 19.42
CA LEU A 284 7.62 8.46 20.48
C LEU A 284 8.04 9.23 21.73
N GLY A 285 8.71 10.38 21.58
CA GLY A 285 9.06 11.26 22.67
C GLY A 285 7.83 11.74 23.46
N GLN A 286 6.79 12.19 22.75
CA GLN A 286 5.51 12.58 23.37
C GLN A 286 4.85 11.40 24.10
N MET A 287 4.80 10.21 23.48
CA MET A 287 4.24 8.99 24.10
C MET A 287 5.01 8.58 25.37
N LEU A 288 6.31 8.85 25.45
CA LEU A 288 7.18 8.58 26.59
C LEU A 288 7.20 9.71 27.63
N GLY A 289 6.44 10.79 27.40
CA GLY A 289 6.44 11.97 28.28
C GLY A 289 7.74 12.77 28.24
N LEU A 290 8.54 12.64 27.17
CA LEU A 290 9.78 13.40 26.95
C LEU A 290 9.43 14.69 26.20
N GLY A 291 9.27 15.80 26.90
CA GLY A 291 8.95 17.11 26.34
C GLY A 291 7.69 17.73 26.97
N GLU A 292 7.21 18.83 26.40
CA GLU A 292 5.98 19.46 26.85
C GLU A 292 4.78 18.54 26.66
N ALA A 293 4.02 18.31 27.71
CA ALA A 293 2.83 17.46 27.68
C ALA A 293 1.70 18.17 26.92
N VAL A 294 1.60 17.92 25.63
CA VAL A 294 0.47 18.37 24.82
C VAL A 294 -0.64 17.36 24.93
N ILE A 295 -1.75 17.72 25.57
CA ILE A 295 -2.95 16.89 25.54
C ILE A 295 -3.53 16.97 24.13
N SER A 296 -3.58 15.82 23.46
CA SER A 296 -4.15 15.73 22.11
C SER A 296 -5.67 15.88 22.15
N HIS A 297 -6.25 16.49 21.11
CA HIS A 297 -7.71 16.52 20.90
C HIS A 297 -8.34 15.11 20.94
N LYS A 298 -7.58 14.06 20.67
CA LYS A 298 -8.03 12.66 20.77
C LYS A 298 -8.36 12.21 22.20
N ALA A 299 -8.06 13.02 23.21
CA ALA A 299 -8.52 12.74 24.57
C ALA A 299 -10.05 12.73 24.67
N GLU A 300 -10.74 13.50 23.79
CA GLU A 300 -12.20 13.54 23.71
C GLU A 300 -12.81 12.58 22.67
N TYR A 301 -11.99 11.73 22.06
CA TYR A 301 -12.42 10.85 20.99
C TYR A 301 -13.45 9.83 21.49
N VAL A 302 -14.64 9.87 20.93
CA VAL A 302 -15.71 8.91 21.20
C VAL A 302 -15.51 7.67 20.34
N ARG A 303 -15.30 6.52 20.99
CA ARG A 303 -15.11 5.22 20.31
C ARG A 303 -16.37 4.41 20.44
N THR A 304 -16.96 4.07 19.30
CA THR A 304 -18.09 3.16 19.24
C THR A 304 -17.60 1.74 19.02
N ALA A 305 -18.08 0.81 19.84
CA ALA A 305 -17.76 -0.61 19.65
C ALA A 305 -18.53 -1.17 18.45
N ILE A 306 -17.84 -1.96 17.64
CA ILE A 306 -18.44 -2.67 16.52
C ILE A 306 -18.59 -4.16 16.91
N PRO A 307 -19.68 -4.85 16.50
CA PRO A 307 -19.83 -6.26 16.77
C PRO A 307 -18.65 -7.07 16.21
N PHE A 308 -18.08 -7.95 17.05
CA PHE A 308 -16.87 -8.74 16.70
C PHE A 308 -16.98 -9.44 15.34
N TRP A 309 -18.09 -10.13 15.07
CA TRP A 309 -18.26 -10.87 13.83
C TRP A 309 -18.43 -9.99 12.60
N GLU A 310 -18.92 -8.79 12.76
CA GLU A 310 -19.04 -7.79 11.68
C GLU A 310 -17.64 -7.37 11.21
N THR A 311 -16.80 -6.85 12.11
CA THR A 311 -15.40 -6.48 11.79
C THR A 311 -14.60 -7.67 11.29
N PHE A 312 -14.81 -8.87 11.87
CA PHE A 312 -14.12 -10.08 11.44
C PHE A 312 -14.40 -10.42 9.98
N TRP A 313 -15.68 -10.49 9.60
CA TRP A 313 -16.06 -10.84 8.23
C TRP A 313 -15.72 -9.73 7.25
N GLN A 314 -15.89 -8.48 7.63
CA GLN A 314 -15.48 -7.34 6.82
C GLN A 314 -13.98 -7.40 6.54
N GLY A 315 -13.14 -7.56 7.56
CA GLY A 315 -11.69 -7.67 7.40
C GLY A 315 -11.26 -8.85 6.53
N LEU A 316 -11.96 -9.99 6.65
CA LEU A 316 -11.64 -11.21 5.90
C LEU A 316 -12.09 -11.17 4.43
N THR A 317 -13.18 -10.45 4.09
CA THR A 317 -13.83 -10.49 2.77
C THR A 317 -13.73 -9.21 1.96
N GLN A 318 -13.53 -8.06 2.62
CA GLN A 318 -13.52 -6.73 1.99
C GLN A 318 -12.20 -5.98 2.21
N GLY A 319 -11.37 -6.41 3.19
CA GLY A 319 -10.17 -5.72 3.60
C GLY A 319 -10.43 -4.63 4.65
N GLY A 320 -9.42 -3.79 4.92
CA GLY A 320 -9.49 -2.67 5.87
C GLY A 320 -9.85 -1.35 5.20
N GLN A 321 -10.14 -0.35 6.02
CA GLN A 321 -10.33 1.03 5.58
C GLN A 321 -9.08 1.50 4.78
N HIS A 322 -9.29 2.16 3.64
CA HIS A 322 -8.25 2.58 2.68
C HIS A 322 -7.38 1.42 2.12
N SER A 323 -7.86 0.17 2.23
CA SER A 323 -7.15 -1.03 1.79
C SER A 323 -8.07 -1.97 1.01
N VAL A 324 -8.99 -1.40 0.21
CA VAL A 324 -9.89 -2.18 -0.64
C VAL A 324 -9.09 -2.88 -1.73
N ASP A 325 -9.18 -4.18 -1.81
CA ASP A 325 -8.30 -5.01 -2.65
C ASP A 325 -9.02 -5.98 -3.59
N TYR A 326 -10.35 -6.01 -3.60
CA TYR A 326 -11.17 -6.84 -4.52
C TYR A 326 -10.82 -8.34 -4.52
N HIS A 327 -10.23 -8.87 -3.46
CA HIS A 327 -9.72 -10.24 -3.39
C HIS A 327 -10.81 -11.32 -3.32
N GLY A 328 -12.06 -11.00 -2.99
CA GLY A 328 -13.10 -11.99 -2.65
C GLY A 328 -13.26 -13.13 -3.64
N LEU A 329 -13.40 -12.83 -4.96
CA LEU A 329 -13.50 -13.87 -6.00
C LEU A 329 -12.19 -14.66 -6.14
N LEU A 330 -11.03 -13.99 -6.02
CA LEU A 330 -9.73 -14.63 -6.09
C LEU A 330 -9.52 -15.61 -4.92
N THR A 331 -10.04 -15.28 -3.75
CA THR A 331 -10.01 -16.13 -2.56
C THR A 331 -10.83 -17.40 -2.76
N LEU A 332 -12.04 -17.29 -3.33
CA LEU A 332 -12.88 -18.46 -3.65
C LEU A 332 -12.16 -19.41 -4.61
N VAL A 333 -11.55 -18.88 -5.67
CA VAL A 333 -10.73 -19.68 -6.60
C VAL A 333 -9.53 -20.31 -5.90
N THR A 334 -8.84 -19.55 -5.05
CA THR A 334 -7.69 -20.04 -4.29
C THR A 334 -8.06 -21.21 -3.37
N ILE A 335 -9.18 -21.09 -2.65
CA ILE A 335 -9.72 -22.15 -1.80
C ILE A 335 -10.09 -23.36 -2.66
N GLY A 336 -10.79 -23.18 -3.77
CA GLY A 336 -11.17 -24.25 -4.68
C GLY A 336 -9.97 -25.04 -5.21
N ILE A 337 -8.90 -24.34 -5.61
CA ILE A 337 -7.65 -24.97 -6.07
C ILE A 337 -6.96 -25.73 -4.93
N LEU A 338 -6.95 -25.16 -3.71
CA LEU A 338 -6.35 -25.80 -2.55
C LEU A 338 -7.10 -27.08 -2.16
N VAL A 339 -8.44 -27.02 -2.12
CA VAL A 339 -9.31 -28.18 -1.84
C VAL A 339 -9.11 -29.27 -2.90
N ALA A 340 -9.10 -28.90 -4.18
CA ALA A 340 -8.82 -29.84 -5.27
C ALA A 340 -7.44 -30.51 -5.10
N GLY A 341 -6.40 -29.73 -4.74
CA GLY A 341 -5.06 -30.23 -4.44
C GLY A 341 -5.05 -31.23 -3.29
N CYS A 342 -5.75 -30.91 -2.19
CA CYS A 342 -5.88 -31.79 -1.02
C CYS A 342 -6.63 -33.10 -1.38
N LEU A 343 -7.73 -33.01 -2.14
CA LEU A 343 -8.48 -34.19 -2.60
C LEU A 343 -7.62 -35.10 -3.47
N VAL A 344 -6.89 -34.52 -4.43
CA VAL A 344 -5.96 -35.27 -5.27
C VAL A 344 -4.88 -35.94 -4.43
N TRP A 345 -4.32 -35.26 -3.45
CA TRP A 345 -3.32 -35.81 -2.53
C TRP A 345 -3.88 -36.99 -1.70
N LEU A 346 -5.08 -36.84 -1.13
CA LEU A 346 -5.75 -37.88 -0.33
C LEU A 346 -6.09 -39.12 -1.17
N LEU A 347 -6.58 -38.93 -2.40
CA LEU A 347 -6.93 -40.01 -3.31
C LEU A 347 -5.68 -40.73 -3.85
N HIS A 348 -4.59 -40.01 -4.06
CA HIS A 348 -3.32 -40.58 -4.51
C HIS A 348 -2.63 -41.38 -3.41
N GLY A 349 -2.57 -40.86 -2.16
CA GLY A 349 -2.00 -41.56 -1.01
C GLY A 349 -2.72 -42.86 -0.61
N ARG A 350 -3.96 -43.07 -1.07
CA ARG A 350 -4.75 -44.30 -0.82
C ARG A 350 -4.61 -45.34 -1.93
N ARG A 351 -4.08 -44.96 -3.09
CA ARG A 351 -3.85 -45.87 -4.21
C ARG A 351 -2.38 -45.89 -4.48
N GLU A 352 -1.73 -47.08 -4.38
CA GLU A 352 -0.43 -47.33 -4.96
C GLU A 352 -0.50 -47.29 -6.49
N CYS A 353 -0.80 -46.11 -7.05
CA CYS A 353 -0.94 -45.91 -8.48
C CYS A 353 0.44 -45.70 -9.08
N GLY A 354 1.03 -46.78 -9.63
CA GLY A 354 2.03 -46.70 -10.69
C GLY A 354 3.31 -45.91 -10.45
N GLY A 355 3.80 -45.76 -9.21
CA GLY A 355 5.16 -45.35 -8.92
C GLY A 355 5.57 -43.89 -9.21
N ALA A 356 4.67 -43.01 -9.62
CA ALA A 356 5.01 -41.60 -9.84
C ALA A 356 4.81 -40.80 -8.50
N PRO A 357 5.91 -40.26 -7.89
CA PRO A 357 5.79 -39.50 -6.66
C PRO A 357 4.95 -38.22 -6.86
N PHE A 358 4.21 -37.85 -5.83
CA PHE A 358 3.46 -36.58 -5.81
C PHE A 358 4.44 -35.40 -5.93
N PRO A 359 4.16 -34.39 -6.77
CA PRO A 359 5.14 -33.34 -7.03
C PRO A 359 5.45 -32.52 -5.77
N GLU A 360 6.71 -32.42 -5.36
CA GLU A 360 7.16 -31.62 -4.21
C GLU A 360 6.75 -30.14 -4.33
N GLY A 361 6.61 -29.63 -5.57
CA GLY A 361 6.15 -28.26 -5.85
C GLY A 361 4.74 -27.97 -5.33
N VAL A 362 3.85 -28.97 -5.36
CA VAL A 362 2.45 -28.86 -4.91
C VAL A 362 2.40 -28.61 -3.40
N GLU A 363 3.11 -29.43 -2.60
CA GLU A 363 3.16 -29.26 -1.15
C GLU A 363 3.75 -27.92 -0.72
N ARG A 364 4.81 -27.49 -1.41
CA ARG A 364 5.44 -26.19 -1.12
C ARG A 364 4.48 -25.04 -1.37
N LEU A 365 3.78 -25.02 -2.52
CA LEU A 365 2.84 -23.96 -2.88
C LEU A 365 1.61 -23.98 -1.99
N ALA A 366 1.08 -25.15 -1.65
CA ALA A 366 -0.02 -25.28 -0.69
C ALA A 366 0.33 -24.69 0.68
N ARG A 367 1.56 -24.91 1.18
CA ARG A 367 2.03 -24.29 2.44
C ARG A 367 2.12 -22.78 2.36
N VAL A 368 2.50 -22.20 1.22
CA VAL A 368 2.49 -20.73 1.03
C VAL A 368 1.07 -20.19 1.08
N VAL A 369 0.13 -20.84 0.35
CA VAL A 369 -1.28 -20.43 0.35
C VAL A 369 -1.86 -20.49 1.76
N LEU A 370 -1.70 -21.61 2.47
CA LEU A 370 -2.17 -21.78 3.85
C LEU A 370 -1.55 -20.79 4.82
N GLY A 371 -0.26 -20.49 4.67
CA GLY A 371 0.44 -19.49 5.48
C GLY A 371 -0.12 -18.07 5.28
N CYS A 372 -0.37 -17.68 4.03
CA CYS A 372 -1.00 -16.38 3.72
C CYS A 372 -2.43 -16.30 4.28
N MET A 373 -3.23 -17.37 4.12
CA MET A 373 -4.58 -17.42 4.66
C MET A 373 -4.59 -17.39 6.20
N GLY A 374 -3.65 -18.07 6.83
CA GLY A 374 -3.49 -18.06 8.29
C GLY A 374 -3.16 -16.66 8.84
N TRP A 375 -2.29 -15.92 8.18
CA TRP A 375 -2.00 -14.53 8.55
C TRP A 375 -3.21 -13.60 8.36
N ASN A 376 -3.92 -13.72 7.23
CA ASN A 376 -5.14 -12.94 7.01
C ASN A 376 -6.23 -13.22 8.05
N LEU A 377 -6.40 -14.50 8.42
CA LEU A 377 -7.30 -14.88 9.50
C LEU A 377 -6.88 -14.24 10.83
N LEU A 378 -5.59 -14.30 11.17
CA LEU A 378 -5.06 -13.71 12.39
C LEU A 378 -5.26 -12.19 12.41
N PHE A 379 -5.02 -11.49 11.30
CA PHE A 379 -5.23 -10.04 11.21
C PHE A 379 -6.70 -9.66 11.35
N SER A 380 -7.62 -10.40 10.72
CA SER A 380 -9.06 -10.18 10.87
C SER A 380 -9.55 -10.44 12.30
N LEU A 381 -9.03 -11.48 12.98
CA LEU A 381 -9.31 -11.74 14.38
C LEU A 381 -8.79 -10.62 15.29
N ALA A 382 -7.58 -10.12 15.02
CA ALA A 382 -6.98 -9.05 15.81
C ALA A 382 -7.75 -7.72 15.64
N ALA A 383 -8.16 -7.37 14.42
CA ALA A 383 -9.00 -6.22 14.13
C ALA A 383 -10.36 -6.33 14.82
N ALA A 384 -11.04 -7.47 14.67
CA ALA A 384 -12.34 -7.72 15.30
C ALA A 384 -12.28 -7.65 16.83
N PHE A 385 -11.24 -8.19 17.45
CA PHE A 385 -11.01 -8.06 18.88
C PHE A 385 -10.84 -6.59 19.29
N TRP A 386 -10.05 -5.83 18.51
CA TRP A 386 -9.72 -4.44 18.84
C TRP A 386 -10.92 -3.49 18.77
N ASP A 387 -11.81 -3.71 17.79
CA ASP A 387 -13.01 -2.90 17.59
C ASP A 387 -14.21 -3.37 18.41
N SER A 388 -14.11 -4.55 19.05
CA SER A 388 -15.15 -5.05 19.94
C SER A 388 -15.29 -4.23 21.22
N ALA A 389 -16.41 -4.41 21.94
CA ALA A 389 -16.65 -3.76 23.23
C ALA A 389 -15.50 -4.01 24.23
N LEU A 390 -14.88 -5.20 24.21
CA LEU A 390 -13.74 -5.52 25.07
C LEU A 390 -12.50 -4.71 24.69
N GLY A 391 -12.16 -4.62 23.40
CA GLY A 391 -11.03 -3.83 22.92
C GLY A 391 -11.22 -2.34 23.17
N VAL A 392 -12.43 -1.81 22.96
CA VAL A 392 -12.78 -0.42 23.30
C VAL A 392 -12.64 -0.18 24.81
N GLY A 393 -13.09 -1.11 25.65
CA GLY A 393 -12.92 -1.04 27.10
C GLY A 393 -11.45 -0.97 27.52
N ILE A 394 -10.59 -1.78 26.91
CA ILE A 394 -9.12 -1.75 27.16
C ILE A 394 -8.54 -0.40 26.77
N ARG A 395 -8.88 0.12 25.57
CA ARG A 395 -8.40 1.43 25.08
C ARG A 395 -8.83 2.60 25.96
N ASN A 396 -10.03 2.56 26.47
CA ASN A 396 -10.55 3.59 27.38
C ASN A 396 -9.89 3.53 28.78
N THR A 397 -9.47 2.33 29.22
CA THR A 397 -8.76 2.15 30.50
C THR A 397 -7.26 2.49 30.40
N LEU A 398 -6.63 2.14 29.29
CA LEU A 398 -5.20 2.33 29.05
C LEU A 398 -4.98 3.45 28.04
N SER A 399 -4.86 4.70 28.52
CA SER A 399 -4.73 5.90 27.69
C SER A 399 -3.60 5.81 26.65
N ALA A 400 -2.49 5.13 26.97
CA ALA A 400 -1.39 4.88 26.03
C ALA A 400 -1.81 4.06 24.80
N LEU A 401 -2.84 3.23 24.92
CA LEU A 401 -3.40 2.46 23.79
C LEU A 401 -4.55 3.18 23.10
N GLY A 402 -4.99 4.31 23.62
CA GLY A 402 -6.15 5.03 23.12
C GLY A 402 -6.08 5.39 21.63
N ALA A 403 -4.90 5.78 21.14
CA ALA A 403 -4.70 6.14 19.74
C ALA A 403 -4.21 4.99 18.86
N PHE A 404 -3.96 3.80 19.43
CA PHE A 404 -3.43 2.66 18.69
C PHE A 404 -4.54 1.99 17.85
N GLN A 405 -4.23 1.70 16.59
CA GLN A 405 -5.17 1.17 15.59
C GLN A 405 -4.70 -0.20 15.12
N LEU A 406 -5.10 -1.27 15.84
CA LEU A 406 -4.69 -2.64 15.51
C LEU A 406 -5.34 -3.16 14.22
N GLU A 407 -6.49 -2.61 13.83
CA GLU A 407 -7.19 -2.87 12.56
C GLU A 407 -6.31 -2.52 11.33
N ARG A 408 -5.29 -1.69 11.50
CA ARG A 408 -4.30 -1.40 10.45
C ARG A 408 -3.46 -2.60 10.02
N LEU A 409 -3.46 -3.72 10.78
CA LEU A 409 -2.90 -4.99 10.32
C LEU A 409 -3.53 -5.47 9.00
N LEU A 410 -4.80 -5.12 8.75
CA LEU A 410 -5.50 -5.42 7.49
C LEU A 410 -4.87 -4.76 6.26
N TRP A 411 -4.03 -3.73 6.43
CA TRP A 411 -3.29 -3.10 5.32
C TRP A 411 -2.21 -4.02 4.72
N ILE A 412 -1.81 -5.06 5.44
CA ILE A 412 -0.87 -6.07 4.95
C ILE A 412 -1.62 -7.16 4.16
N SER A 413 -2.91 -7.35 4.42
CA SER A 413 -3.75 -8.41 3.85
C SER A 413 -3.76 -8.47 2.34
N PRO A 414 -3.84 -7.36 1.57
CA PRO A 414 -3.81 -7.40 0.11
C PRO A 414 -2.58 -8.13 -0.43
N ALA A 415 -1.39 -7.84 0.11
CA ALA A 415 -0.15 -8.50 -0.33
C ALA A 415 -0.21 -10.02 -0.12
N LEU A 416 -0.82 -10.47 0.98
CA LEU A 416 -0.96 -11.88 1.31
C LEU A 416 -2.02 -12.57 0.44
N TRP A 417 -3.17 -11.93 0.18
CA TRP A 417 -4.22 -12.48 -0.68
C TRP A 417 -3.74 -12.67 -2.12
N TYR A 418 -3.05 -11.68 -2.69
CA TYR A 418 -2.53 -11.75 -4.07
C TYR A 418 -1.33 -12.71 -4.18
N LEU A 419 -0.51 -12.84 -3.14
CA LEU A 419 0.52 -13.89 -3.07
C LEU A 419 -0.10 -15.28 -3.00
N ALA A 420 -1.14 -15.48 -2.19
CA ALA A 420 -1.89 -16.73 -2.09
C ALA A 420 -2.48 -17.11 -3.45
N PHE A 421 -3.16 -16.17 -4.12
CA PHE A 421 -3.74 -16.38 -5.44
C PHE A 421 -2.68 -16.72 -6.49
N GLY A 422 -1.61 -15.94 -6.59
CA GLY A 422 -0.51 -16.22 -7.53
C GLY A 422 0.15 -17.58 -7.27
N SER A 423 0.29 -17.99 -6.00
CA SER A 423 0.78 -19.30 -5.61
C SER A 423 -0.20 -20.43 -5.97
N ALA A 424 -1.51 -20.18 -5.82
CA ALA A 424 -2.57 -21.11 -6.22
C ALA A 424 -2.61 -21.31 -7.74
N LEU A 425 -2.35 -20.27 -8.55
CA LEU A 425 -2.18 -20.42 -10.01
C LEU A 425 -0.99 -21.35 -10.33
N GLY A 426 0.10 -21.20 -9.60
CA GLY A 426 1.24 -22.10 -9.70
C GLY A 426 0.89 -23.54 -9.34
N LEU A 427 0.13 -23.71 -8.25
CA LEU A 427 -0.36 -25.00 -7.76
C LEU A 427 -1.28 -25.67 -8.80
N LEU A 428 -2.24 -24.94 -9.33
CA LEU A 428 -3.14 -25.41 -10.39
C LEU A 428 -2.35 -25.91 -11.61
N ALA A 429 -1.37 -25.14 -12.05
CA ALA A 429 -0.52 -25.55 -13.20
C ALA A 429 0.28 -26.83 -12.93
N GLU A 430 0.77 -27.05 -11.70
CA GLU A 430 1.43 -28.30 -11.33
C GLU A 430 0.44 -29.49 -11.29
N LEU A 431 -0.75 -29.29 -10.71
CA LEU A 431 -1.82 -30.30 -10.67
C LEU A 431 -2.29 -30.70 -12.08
N VAL A 432 -2.53 -29.71 -12.94
CA VAL A 432 -2.92 -29.96 -14.35
C VAL A 432 -1.82 -30.70 -15.07
N ARG A 433 -0.56 -30.27 -14.95
CA ARG A 433 0.59 -30.93 -15.59
C ARG A 433 0.71 -32.37 -15.13
N TRP A 434 0.64 -32.61 -13.81
CA TRP A 434 0.72 -33.96 -13.24
C TRP A 434 -0.45 -34.83 -13.70
N GLY A 435 -1.69 -34.33 -13.66
CA GLY A 435 -2.89 -35.05 -14.10
C GLY A 435 -2.87 -35.43 -15.59
N LEU A 436 -2.28 -34.58 -16.45
CA LEU A 436 -2.10 -34.86 -17.87
C LEU A 436 -0.98 -35.87 -18.13
N CYS A 437 0.03 -35.99 -17.25
CA CYS A 437 1.17 -36.91 -17.36
C CYS A 437 0.92 -38.27 -16.74
N LEU A 438 -0.18 -38.48 -16.00
CA LEU A 438 -0.53 -39.80 -15.46
C LEU A 438 -0.68 -40.81 -16.59
N PRO A 439 0.00 -42.00 -16.51
CA PRO A 439 -0.14 -43.05 -17.51
C PRO A 439 -1.63 -43.44 -17.57
N ALA A 440 -2.14 -43.64 -18.78
CA ALA A 440 -3.41 -44.31 -18.97
C ALA A 440 -3.21 -45.75 -18.53
N ASP A 441 -3.94 -46.20 -17.51
CA ASP A 441 -3.85 -47.55 -16.98
C ASP A 441 -3.75 -48.57 -18.10
N LYS A 442 -2.74 -49.46 -17.99
CA LYS A 442 -2.43 -50.45 -19.01
C LYS A 442 -3.49 -51.58 -19.11
N GLU A 443 -4.49 -51.56 -18.24
CA GLU A 443 -5.40 -52.72 -18.05
C GLU A 443 -6.79 -52.66 -18.71
N LEU A 444 -7.11 -51.59 -19.44
CA LEU A 444 -8.42 -51.53 -20.15
C LEU A 444 -8.26 -51.04 -21.59
N GLU A 445 -7.86 -51.99 -22.45
CA GLU A 445 -7.58 -51.72 -23.87
C GLU A 445 -8.75 -51.22 -24.75
N GLY A 446 -9.96 -51.14 -24.22
CA GLY A 446 -11.20 -50.80 -24.98
C GLY A 446 -11.78 -49.40 -24.79
N GLN A 447 -11.35 -48.56 -23.77
CA GLN A 447 -12.07 -47.32 -23.44
C GLN A 447 -11.18 -46.05 -23.38
N LYS A 448 -10.06 -46.00 -24.04
CA LYS A 448 -8.96 -45.07 -23.76
C LYS A 448 -8.99 -43.66 -24.38
N PRO A 449 -9.60 -43.33 -25.51
CA PRO A 449 -9.56 -41.98 -26.05
C PRO A 449 -10.40 -40.97 -25.20
N ASN A 450 -11.52 -41.41 -24.62
CA ASN A 450 -12.44 -40.53 -23.91
C ASN A 450 -11.86 -39.93 -22.60
N ARG A 451 -11.04 -40.66 -21.82
CA ARG A 451 -10.46 -40.14 -20.56
C ARG A 451 -9.42 -39.06 -20.80
N ARG A 452 -8.60 -39.15 -21.87
CA ARG A 452 -7.61 -38.10 -22.22
C ARG A 452 -8.31 -36.84 -22.69
N ILE A 453 -9.37 -36.98 -23.49
CA ILE A 453 -10.21 -35.87 -23.97
C ILE A 453 -10.87 -35.20 -22.78
N LEU A 454 -11.48 -35.96 -21.87
CA LEU A 454 -12.14 -35.45 -20.67
C LEU A 454 -11.15 -34.66 -19.77
N ARG A 455 -9.94 -35.19 -19.53
CA ARG A 455 -8.91 -34.48 -18.75
C ARG A 455 -8.49 -33.15 -19.40
N ARG A 456 -8.39 -33.12 -20.74
CA ARG A 456 -8.12 -31.86 -21.47
C ARG A 456 -9.27 -30.89 -21.39
N LEU A 457 -10.50 -31.35 -21.53
CA LEU A 457 -11.70 -30.51 -21.42
C LEU A 457 -11.82 -29.92 -20.00
N VAL A 458 -11.60 -30.72 -18.97
CA VAL A 458 -11.59 -30.23 -17.56
C VAL A 458 -10.49 -29.18 -17.35
N ALA A 459 -9.26 -29.42 -17.85
CA ALA A 459 -8.17 -28.46 -17.75
C ALA A 459 -8.49 -27.14 -18.49
N CYS A 460 -9.07 -27.23 -19.69
CA CYS A 460 -9.51 -26.06 -20.45
C CYS A 460 -10.63 -25.31 -19.71
N GLY A 461 -11.63 -26.02 -19.20
CA GLY A 461 -12.73 -25.40 -18.44
C GLY A 461 -12.25 -24.68 -17.17
N LEU A 462 -11.35 -25.30 -16.41
CA LEU A 462 -10.73 -24.65 -15.23
C LEU A 462 -9.91 -23.42 -15.63
N THR A 463 -9.15 -23.50 -16.73
CA THR A 463 -8.37 -22.35 -17.21
C THR A 463 -9.29 -21.19 -17.60
N LEU A 464 -10.36 -21.48 -18.35
CA LEU A 464 -11.36 -20.47 -18.75
C LEU A 464 -12.07 -19.85 -17.53
N ALA A 465 -12.43 -20.67 -16.53
CA ALA A 465 -13.04 -20.17 -15.30
C ALA A 465 -12.09 -19.23 -14.53
N VAL A 466 -10.81 -19.60 -14.40
CA VAL A 466 -9.81 -18.75 -13.78
C VAL A 466 -9.60 -17.46 -14.58
N CYS A 467 -9.49 -17.52 -15.90
CA CYS A 467 -9.39 -16.35 -16.76
C CYS A 467 -10.62 -15.44 -16.61
N GLY A 468 -11.83 -16.01 -16.52
CA GLY A 468 -13.05 -15.25 -16.27
C GLY A 468 -13.01 -14.50 -14.93
N VAL A 469 -12.61 -15.18 -13.85
CA VAL A 469 -12.49 -14.54 -12.53
C VAL A 469 -11.41 -13.44 -12.53
N VAL A 470 -10.26 -13.68 -13.16
CA VAL A 470 -9.21 -12.65 -13.31
C VAL A 470 -9.74 -11.46 -14.11
N GLY A 471 -10.46 -11.70 -15.21
CA GLY A 471 -11.07 -10.64 -16.01
C GLY A 471 -12.12 -9.83 -15.25
N ILE A 472 -13.00 -10.49 -14.49
CA ILE A 472 -14.00 -9.80 -13.64
C ILE A 472 -13.32 -8.98 -12.56
N THR A 473 -12.30 -9.54 -11.89
CA THR A 473 -11.56 -8.80 -10.85
C THR A 473 -10.82 -7.59 -11.44
N ALA A 474 -10.15 -7.76 -12.58
CA ALA A 474 -9.50 -6.66 -13.30
C ALA A 474 -10.51 -5.57 -13.69
N LEU A 475 -11.68 -5.97 -14.22
CA LEU A 475 -12.74 -5.02 -14.55
C LEU A 475 -13.25 -4.27 -13.31
N ARG A 476 -13.44 -4.95 -12.17
CA ARG A 476 -13.84 -4.29 -10.93
C ARG A 476 -12.80 -3.26 -10.46
N ILE A 477 -11.51 -3.58 -10.56
CA ILE A 477 -10.41 -2.65 -10.24
C ILE A 477 -10.43 -1.45 -11.18
N LEU A 478 -10.62 -1.67 -12.49
CA LEU A 478 -10.68 -0.61 -13.50
C LEU A 478 -11.91 0.30 -13.36
N LEU A 479 -13.02 -0.25 -12.90
CA LEU A 479 -14.26 0.49 -12.68
C LEU A 479 -14.31 1.16 -11.29
N ALA A 480 -13.30 0.97 -10.47
CA ALA A 480 -13.16 1.56 -9.17
C ALA A 480 -12.17 2.74 -9.18
N GLY A 481 -12.43 3.71 -8.31
CA GLY A 481 -11.53 4.82 -8.06
C GLY A 481 -11.25 5.72 -9.27
N ASP A 482 -10.10 6.36 -9.19
CA ASP A 482 -9.73 7.50 -10.03
C ASP A 482 -9.52 7.13 -11.51
N VAL A 483 -9.15 5.88 -11.84
CA VAL A 483 -8.93 5.45 -13.23
C VAL A 483 -10.19 5.62 -14.08
N LYS A 484 -11.35 5.16 -13.57
CA LYS A 484 -12.64 5.31 -14.27
C LYS A 484 -12.98 6.79 -14.45
N SER A 485 -12.86 7.58 -13.39
CA SER A 485 -13.22 9.01 -13.40
C SER A 485 -12.33 9.79 -14.38
N ASN A 486 -11.03 9.52 -14.40
CA ASN A 486 -10.11 10.15 -15.35
C ASN A 486 -10.35 9.72 -16.81
N ILE A 487 -10.74 8.47 -17.08
CA ILE A 487 -11.17 8.05 -18.42
C ILE A 487 -12.45 8.78 -18.83
N GLN A 488 -13.40 8.99 -17.90
CA GLN A 488 -14.63 9.72 -18.17
C GLN A 488 -14.37 11.20 -18.43
N LYS A 489 -13.49 11.85 -17.66
CA LYS A 489 -13.07 13.24 -17.85
C LYS A 489 -12.39 13.44 -19.20
N LEU A 490 -11.52 12.52 -19.65
CA LEU A 490 -10.92 12.55 -20.99
C LEU A 490 -11.96 12.47 -22.13
N ARG A 491 -13.07 11.73 -21.91
CA ARG A 491 -14.14 11.58 -22.92
C ARG A 491 -15.14 12.73 -22.89
N ASN A 492 -15.36 13.29 -21.74
CA ASN A 492 -16.27 14.39 -21.48
C ASN A 492 -15.58 15.40 -20.55
N PRO A 493 -15.00 16.48 -21.06
CA PRO A 493 -14.37 17.52 -20.26
C PRO A 493 -15.28 18.14 -19.20
N GLU A 494 -16.59 18.15 -19.43
CA GLU A 494 -17.61 18.65 -18.49
C GLU A 494 -18.05 17.57 -17.46
N TYR A 495 -17.27 16.50 -17.31
CA TYR A 495 -17.59 15.46 -16.32
C TYR A 495 -17.57 16.04 -14.91
N GLY A 496 -18.73 16.00 -14.23
CA GLY A 496 -19.05 16.78 -13.04
C GLY A 496 -18.36 16.38 -11.73
N LEU A 497 -17.23 15.65 -11.75
CA LEU A 497 -16.40 15.44 -10.58
C LEU A 497 -15.29 16.48 -10.54
N MET A 498 -15.07 17.04 -9.36
CA MET A 498 -14.05 18.05 -9.08
C MET A 498 -12.65 17.54 -9.45
N SER A 499 -11.93 18.32 -10.27
CA SER A 499 -10.54 18.05 -10.63
C SER A 499 -9.57 18.53 -9.55
N PHE A 500 -8.30 18.17 -9.67
CA PHE A 500 -7.24 18.66 -8.77
C PHE A 500 -7.15 20.18 -8.76
N GLY A 501 -7.20 20.80 -9.93
CA GLY A 501 -7.15 22.27 -10.08
C GLY A 501 -8.36 22.95 -9.44
N GLU A 502 -9.57 22.41 -9.67
CA GLU A 502 -10.80 22.92 -9.06
C GLU A 502 -10.76 22.75 -7.54
N TYR A 503 -10.30 21.62 -7.02
CA TYR A 503 -10.22 21.36 -5.57
C TYR A 503 -9.33 22.36 -4.83
N TYR A 504 -8.16 22.67 -5.40
CA TYR A 504 -7.24 23.64 -4.81
C TYR A 504 -7.48 25.07 -5.27
N GLY A 505 -8.45 25.32 -6.13
CA GLY A 505 -8.76 26.66 -6.63
C GLY A 505 -7.58 27.29 -7.37
N LEU A 506 -6.90 26.53 -8.23
CA LEU A 506 -5.75 27.01 -9.00
C LEU A 506 -6.20 28.22 -9.86
N GLY A 507 -5.44 29.31 -9.79
CA GLY A 507 -5.77 30.57 -10.41
C GLY A 507 -6.75 31.44 -9.59
N VAL A 508 -7.72 30.86 -8.90
CA VAL A 508 -8.66 31.60 -8.04
C VAL A 508 -7.96 32.11 -6.78
N MET A 509 -7.24 31.24 -6.07
CA MET A 509 -6.54 31.63 -4.85
C MET A 509 -5.41 32.62 -5.08
N GLU A 510 -4.77 32.59 -6.25
CA GLU A 510 -3.81 33.62 -6.68
C GLU A 510 -4.48 34.99 -6.85
N GLN A 511 -5.67 35.02 -7.46
CA GLN A 511 -6.46 36.27 -7.57
C GLN A 511 -6.89 36.78 -6.19
N VAL A 512 -7.21 35.90 -5.25
CA VAL A 512 -7.54 36.28 -3.85
C VAL A 512 -6.33 36.89 -3.16
N GLU A 513 -5.13 36.31 -3.34
CA GLU A 513 -3.89 36.86 -2.80
C GLU A 513 -3.60 38.24 -3.36
N ASP A 514 -3.61 38.39 -4.71
CA ASP A 514 -3.37 39.68 -5.37
C ASP A 514 -4.36 40.74 -4.93
N PHE A 515 -5.64 40.40 -4.86
CA PHE A 515 -6.67 41.32 -4.39
C PHE A 515 -6.44 41.79 -2.94
N LEU A 516 -6.13 40.88 -2.01
CA LEU A 516 -5.87 41.25 -0.63
C LEU A 516 -4.61 42.11 -0.51
N ARG A 517 -3.55 41.80 -1.26
CA ARG A 517 -2.32 42.60 -1.29
C ARG A 517 -2.57 43.99 -1.83
N GLU A 518 -3.34 44.15 -2.92
CA GLU A 518 -3.69 45.44 -3.52
C GLU A 518 -4.57 46.29 -2.61
N CYS A 519 -5.59 45.70 -1.98
CA CYS A 519 -6.52 46.42 -1.14
C CYS A 519 -5.95 46.81 0.24
N THR A 520 -5.08 45.98 0.80
CA THR A 520 -4.65 46.13 2.20
C THR A 520 -3.17 46.44 2.37
N GLY A 521 -2.35 46.16 1.35
CA GLY A 521 -0.89 46.25 1.43
C GLY A 521 -0.25 45.18 2.31
N GLN A 522 -1.01 44.15 2.73
CA GLN A 522 -0.54 43.07 3.60
C GLN A 522 -0.04 41.88 2.79
N GLU A 523 1.02 41.27 3.25
CA GLU A 523 1.49 39.97 2.75
C GLU A 523 0.77 38.82 3.48
N MET A 524 0.75 37.62 2.90
CA MET A 524 0.05 36.44 3.49
C MET A 524 0.47 36.15 4.95
N ALA A 525 1.71 36.47 5.31
CA ALA A 525 2.21 36.28 6.68
C ALA A 525 1.59 37.23 7.72
N ASP A 526 1.05 38.37 7.27
CA ASP A 526 0.54 39.42 8.14
C ASP A 526 -0.89 39.16 8.65
N TYR A 527 -1.60 38.21 8.03
CA TYR A 527 -3.00 37.91 8.37
C TYR A 527 -3.26 36.42 8.51
N ARG A 528 -4.41 36.08 9.05
CA ARG A 528 -4.88 34.70 9.22
C ARG A 528 -6.25 34.55 8.59
N VAL A 529 -6.44 33.39 7.91
CA VAL A 529 -7.68 33.06 7.21
C VAL A 529 -8.37 31.87 7.83
N VAL A 530 -9.69 31.81 7.63
CA VAL A 530 -10.53 30.63 7.85
C VAL A 530 -11.40 30.40 6.62
N SER A 531 -11.80 29.16 6.39
CA SER A 531 -12.53 28.75 5.20
C SER A 531 -13.93 28.25 5.54
N LEU A 532 -14.95 28.66 4.77
CA LEU A 532 -16.34 28.20 4.91
C LEU A 532 -16.87 27.72 3.56
N GLY A 533 -17.27 26.45 3.49
CA GLY A 533 -17.76 25.84 2.25
C GLY A 533 -16.68 25.59 1.19
N VAL A 534 -15.43 25.89 1.49
CA VAL A 534 -14.23 25.50 0.76
C VAL A 534 -13.27 24.81 1.72
N ASP A 535 -12.60 23.75 1.26
CA ASP A 535 -11.66 23.04 2.13
C ASP A 535 -10.46 23.94 2.47
N PRO A 536 -10.05 24.06 3.74
CA PRO A 536 -8.85 24.81 4.13
C PRO A 536 -7.57 24.35 3.41
N ALA A 537 -7.55 23.13 2.90
CA ALA A 537 -6.46 22.60 2.09
C ALA A 537 -6.20 23.48 0.86
N ALA A 538 -7.21 24.10 0.26
CA ALA A 538 -7.05 25.02 -0.86
C ALA A 538 -6.20 26.24 -0.48
N ALA A 539 -6.53 26.91 0.60
CA ALA A 539 -5.75 28.05 1.10
C ALA A 539 -4.33 27.63 1.52
N LEU A 540 -4.18 26.49 2.22
CA LEU A 540 -2.88 25.94 2.65
C LEU A 540 -1.99 25.55 1.47
N TYR A 541 -2.57 25.05 0.39
CA TYR A 541 -1.84 24.72 -0.84
C TYR A 541 -1.12 25.94 -1.42
N HIS A 542 -1.78 27.08 -1.42
CA HIS A 542 -1.26 28.37 -1.91
C HIS A 542 -0.39 29.10 -0.88
N GLY A 543 -0.30 28.64 0.37
CA GLY A 543 0.58 29.21 1.40
C GLY A 543 -0.08 30.22 2.31
N PHE A 544 -1.41 30.34 2.28
CA PHE A 544 -2.13 31.18 3.23
C PHE A 544 -1.95 30.67 4.67
N TYR A 545 -1.94 31.57 5.61
CA TYR A 545 -1.79 31.29 7.03
C TYR A 545 -3.19 31.00 7.63
N CYS A 546 -3.51 29.73 7.82
CA CYS A 546 -4.84 29.27 8.20
C CYS A 546 -4.96 29.03 9.70
N LEU A 547 -6.14 29.35 10.26
CA LEU A 547 -6.54 28.94 11.60
C LEU A 547 -7.14 27.53 11.60
N ASP A 548 -7.67 27.11 10.49
CA ASP A 548 -8.30 25.81 10.26
C ASP A 548 -7.36 24.83 9.58
N GLY A 549 -7.77 23.56 9.50
CA GLY A 549 -7.03 22.52 8.82
C GLY A 549 -7.35 21.12 9.32
N TYR A 550 -6.93 20.10 8.54
CA TYR A 550 -7.05 18.70 8.90
C TYR A 550 -5.83 18.21 9.66
N SER A 551 -6.03 17.65 10.86
CA SER A 551 -4.94 17.09 11.66
C SER A 551 -5.40 15.89 12.48
N ASN A 552 -4.60 14.83 12.44
CA ASN A 552 -4.80 13.67 13.30
C ASN A 552 -4.21 13.82 14.70
N HIS A 553 -3.50 14.90 14.98
CA HIS A 553 -2.85 15.12 16.28
C HIS A 553 -2.53 16.60 16.53
N TYR A 554 -3.42 17.32 17.21
CA TYR A 554 -3.20 18.71 17.61
C TYR A 554 -3.69 18.94 19.05
N SER A 555 -3.36 20.11 19.60
CA SER A 555 -3.66 20.46 20.99
C SER A 555 -5.16 20.53 21.27
N LEU A 556 -5.62 19.88 22.34
CA LEU A 556 -6.97 19.97 22.84
C LEU A 556 -7.34 21.42 23.22
N ALA A 557 -6.39 22.16 23.77
CA ALA A 557 -6.60 23.57 24.10
C ALA A 557 -6.88 24.41 22.84
N TYR A 558 -6.24 24.06 21.69
CA TYR A 558 -6.52 24.72 20.42
C TYR A 558 -7.93 24.34 19.91
N LYS A 559 -8.31 23.06 19.99
CA LYS A 559 -9.66 22.59 19.66
C LYS A 559 -10.73 23.38 20.40
N HIS A 560 -10.57 23.58 21.72
CA HIS A 560 -11.54 24.31 22.52
C HIS A 560 -11.60 25.80 22.16
N ARG A 561 -10.48 26.44 21.83
CA ARG A 561 -10.49 27.83 21.37
C ARG A 561 -11.17 27.98 20.02
N PHE A 562 -10.87 27.07 19.07
CA PHE A 562 -11.50 27.09 17.75
C PHE A 562 -12.99 26.76 17.83
N ARG A 563 -13.39 25.81 18.72
CA ARG A 563 -14.77 25.45 18.98
C ARG A 563 -15.66 26.65 19.27
N ARG A 564 -15.15 27.65 20.02
CA ARG A 564 -15.90 28.88 20.36
C ARG A 564 -16.33 29.63 19.10
N ILE A 565 -15.53 29.63 18.03
CA ILE A 565 -15.85 30.33 16.79
C ILE A 565 -17.09 29.73 16.14
N LEU A 566 -17.24 28.43 16.14
CA LEU A 566 -18.32 27.69 15.46
C LEU A 566 -19.42 27.21 16.44
N GLU A 567 -19.35 27.59 17.70
CA GLU A 567 -20.33 27.18 18.72
C GLU A 567 -21.80 27.48 18.32
N PRO A 568 -22.14 28.64 17.71
CA PRO A 568 -23.50 28.89 17.25
C PRO A 568 -24.00 27.84 16.22
N GLU A 569 -23.15 27.42 15.30
CA GLU A 569 -23.51 26.40 14.29
C GLU A 569 -23.58 24.99 14.90
N LEU A 570 -22.72 24.66 15.88
CA LEU A 570 -22.80 23.40 16.61
C LEU A 570 -24.07 23.29 17.45
N ASP A 571 -24.57 24.39 17.98
CA ASP A 571 -25.82 24.42 18.75
C ASP A 571 -27.05 24.18 17.88
N LYS A 572 -27.00 24.53 16.60
CA LYS A 572 -28.04 24.26 15.61
C LYS A 572 -28.11 22.82 15.17
N SER A 573 -27.01 22.05 15.29
CA SER A 573 -26.88 20.68 14.72
C SER A 573 -26.17 19.72 15.67
N GLU A 574 -26.94 18.75 16.23
CA GLU A 574 -26.39 17.66 17.04
C GLU A 574 -25.35 16.84 16.25
N TYR A 575 -25.60 16.59 14.98
CA TYR A 575 -24.66 15.88 14.10
C TYR A 575 -23.29 16.59 14.00
N LEU A 576 -23.28 17.91 13.77
CA LEU A 576 -22.05 18.69 13.69
C LEU A 576 -21.33 18.74 15.04
N ARG A 577 -22.07 18.89 16.13
CA ARG A 577 -21.53 18.87 17.48
C ARG A 577 -20.85 17.54 17.78
N ASP A 578 -21.53 16.42 17.55
CA ASP A 578 -20.97 15.10 17.76
C ASP A 578 -19.75 14.83 16.87
N TYR A 579 -19.80 15.31 15.63
CA TYR A 579 -18.69 15.21 14.69
C TYR A 579 -17.46 16.00 15.15
N PHE A 580 -17.64 17.26 15.54
CA PHE A 580 -16.53 18.11 15.98
C PHE A 580 -16.04 17.70 17.38
N ASP A 581 -16.92 17.54 18.34
CA ASP A 581 -16.55 17.24 19.72
C ASP A 581 -16.04 15.80 19.87
N GLY A 582 -16.71 14.82 19.25
CA GLY A 582 -16.40 13.40 19.38
C GLY A 582 -15.27 12.89 18.48
N TRP A 583 -15.01 13.53 17.31
CA TRP A 583 -13.92 13.15 16.40
C TRP A 583 -12.93 14.30 16.19
N GLY A 584 -13.35 15.43 15.64
CA GLY A 584 -12.64 16.70 15.62
C GLY A 584 -11.31 16.75 14.85
N ASN A 585 -10.97 15.80 13.99
CA ASN A 585 -9.75 15.87 13.17
C ASN A 585 -9.82 17.00 12.13
N ARG A 586 -11.02 17.32 11.64
CA ARG A 586 -11.27 18.51 10.82
C ARG A 586 -11.61 19.70 11.73
N CYS A 587 -10.60 20.54 11.97
CA CYS A 587 -10.76 21.81 12.66
C CYS A 587 -11.20 22.86 11.62
N TYR A 588 -12.46 22.74 11.16
CA TYR A 588 -13.04 23.53 10.06
C TYR A 588 -14.21 24.35 10.56
N LEU A 589 -14.58 25.40 9.82
CA LEU A 589 -15.89 26.00 9.94
C LEU A 589 -16.93 25.11 9.25
N PHE A 590 -17.97 24.78 9.98
CA PHE A 590 -19.12 24.02 9.49
C PHE A 590 -20.35 24.90 9.48
N SER A 591 -21.36 24.56 8.66
CA SER A 591 -22.66 25.18 8.68
C SER A 591 -23.75 24.14 8.91
N ALA A 592 -24.71 24.46 9.78
CA ALA A 592 -25.89 23.65 10.01
C ALA A 592 -26.82 23.61 8.77
N GLU A 593 -26.68 24.56 7.85
CA GLU A 593 -27.44 24.59 6.58
C GLU A 593 -26.96 23.53 5.59
N CYS A 594 -25.71 23.05 5.72
CA CYS A 594 -25.15 21.98 4.88
C CYS A 594 -24.25 21.02 5.69
N PRO A 595 -24.80 20.31 6.69
CA PRO A 595 -24.01 19.64 7.73
C PRO A 595 -23.17 18.46 7.24
N GLY A 596 -23.34 17.97 6.04
CA GLY A 596 -22.58 16.87 5.49
C GLY A 596 -21.50 17.29 4.48
N TYR A 597 -21.38 18.58 4.17
CA TYR A 597 -20.51 19.08 3.11
C TYR A 597 -19.45 20.05 3.64
N TYR A 598 -18.18 19.77 3.38
CA TYR A 598 -17.07 20.68 3.67
C TYR A 598 -16.79 21.62 2.51
N THR A 599 -17.17 21.19 1.29
CA THR A 599 -17.04 21.95 0.06
C THR A 599 -18.41 22.14 -0.56
N ILE A 600 -18.68 23.34 -1.03
CA ILE A 600 -19.91 23.70 -1.75
C ILE A 600 -19.55 23.78 -3.22
N GLU A 601 -20.28 23.01 -4.07
CA GLU A 601 -20.10 23.04 -5.51
C GLU A 601 -20.56 24.38 -6.10
N LYS A 602 -19.93 24.81 -7.19
CA LYS A 602 -20.24 26.03 -7.90
C LYS A 602 -21.73 26.06 -8.31
N GLY A 603 -22.47 27.04 -7.84
CA GLY A 603 -23.79 27.38 -8.35
C GLY A 603 -24.93 27.32 -7.33
N GLY A 604 -25.44 28.45 -6.95
CA GLY A 604 -26.76 28.64 -6.38
C GLY A 604 -26.92 28.39 -4.86
N PHE A 605 -25.90 27.98 -4.14
CA PHE A 605 -25.96 27.93 -2.68
C PHE A 605 -25.75 29.31 -2.06
N VAL A 606 -26.50 29.61 -1.00
CA VAL A 606 -26.40 30.85 -0.23
C VAL A 606 -26.63 30.51 1.23
N PHE A 607 -25.72 30.90 2.11
CA PHE A 607 -25.92 30.80 3.53
C PHE A 607 -26.97 31.83 4.00
N GLN A 608 -28.10 31.33 4.47
CA GLN A 608 -29.24 32.17 4.85
C GLN A 608 -29.07 32.79 6.24
N SER A 609 -28.59 31.98 7.18
CA SER A 609 -28.52 32.32 8.61
C SER A 609 -27.27 31.70 9.28
N TYR A 610 -26.16 31.76 8.59
CA TYR A 610 -24.88 31.31 9.13
C TYR A 610 -24.45 32.19 10.30
N GLU A 611 -24.00 31.59 11.40
CA GLU A 611 -23.58 32.32 12.60
C GLU A 611 -22.21 31.84 13.08
N LEU A 612 -21.33 32.78 13.43
CA LEU A 612 -20.07 32.53 14.09
C LEU A 612 -19.76 33.53 15.17
N ASP A 613 -18.98 33.12 16.19
CA ASP A 613 -18.45 34.06 17.17
C ASP A 613 -17.28 34.83 16.59
N VAL A 614 -17.55 36.00 16.01
CA VAL A 614 -16.53 36.89 15.40
C VAL A 614 -15.53 37.38 16.45
N GLN A 615 -15.92 37.51 17.72
CA GLN A 615 -14.99 37.91 18.77
C GLN A 615 -13.99 36.78 19.06
N ALA A 616 -14.47 35.56 19.17
CA ALA A 616 -13.58 34.37 19.32
C ALA A 616 -12.65 34.20 18.12
N LEU A 617 -13.12 34.48 16.90
CA LEU A 617 -12.31 34.47 15.69
C LEU A 617 -11.17 35.50 15.78
N LYS A 618 -11.48 36.74 16.17
CA LYS A 618 -10.49 37.81 16.38
C LYS A 618 -9.50 37.47 17.50
N GLU A 619 -9.96 36.89 18.62
CA GLU A 619 -9.12 36.46 19.73
C GLU A 619 -8.13 35.35 19.31
N LEU A 620 -8.50 34.51 18.33
CA LEU A 620 -7.62 33.51 17.76
C LEU A 620 -6.65 34.10 16.70
N GLY A 621 -6.86 35.36 16.27
CA GLY A 621 -6.06 36.09 15.31
C GLY A 621 -6.63 36.08 13.87
N GLY A 622 -7.89 35.67 13.67
CA GLY A 622 -8.52 35.63 12.36
C GLY A 622 -8.82 37.00 11.78
N ASN A 623 -8.47 37.23 10.52
CA ASN A 623 -8.64 38.49 9.80
C ASN A 623 -9.64 38.34 8.66
N TYR A 624 -9.58 37.27 7.89
CA TYR A 624 -10.41 37.06 6.70
C TYR A 624 -11.12 35.71 6.73
N LEU A 625 -12.33 35.69 6.20
CA LEU A 625 -13.16 34.52 5.98
C LEU A 625 -13.27 34.28 4.46
N PHE A 626 -12.75 33.16 3.97
CA PHE A 626 -12.94 32.70 2.59
C PHE A 626 -14.21 31.86 2.54
N ALA A 627 -15.25 32.38 1.87
CA ALA A 627 -16.53 31.69 1.76
C ALA A 627 -16.79 31.27 0.31
N ALA A 628 -17.18 30.01 0.11
CA ALA A 628 -17.55 29.48 -1.21
C ALA A 628 -18.90 29.96 -1.72
N ALA A 629 -19.72 30.60 -0.83
CA ALA A 629 -21.04 31.09 -1.15
C ALA A 629 -21.34 32.36 -0.36
N PRO A 630 -22.25 33.24 -0.84
CA PRO A 630 -22.69 34.45 -0.12
C PRO A 630 -23.29 34.10 1.26
N ILE A 631 -23.03 34.98 2.25
CA ILE A 631 -23.58 34.91 3.60
C ILE A 631 -24.52 36.09 3.77
N LEU A 632 -25.84 35.86 3.78
CA LEU A 632 -26.81 36.96 3.75
C LEU A 632 -26.79 37.83 5.01
N ASN A 633 -26.58 37.21 6.17
CA ASN A 633 -26.55 37.88 7.47
C ASN A 633 -25.13 38.31 7.91
N ALA A 634 -24.16 38.37 6.98
CA ALA A 634 -22.78 38.71 7.29
C ALA A 634 -22.60 40.04 8.02
N GLN A 635 -23.28 41.09 7.55
CA GLN A 635 -23.22 42.44 8.15
C GLN A 635 -23.77 42.47 9.57
N GLU A 636 -24.80 41.68 9.87
CA GLU A 636 -25.43 41.62 11.21
C GLU A 636 -24.43 41.06 12.24
N GLN A 637 -23.48 40.26 11.80
CA GLN A 637 -22.40 39.68 12.61
C GLN A 637 -21.16 40.56 12.66
N GLY A 638 -21.16 41.71 11.98
CA GLY A 638 -20.01 42.62 11.88
C GLY A 638 -18.91 42.13 10.91
N LEU A 639 -19.25 41.24 9.96
CA LEU A 639 -18.40 40.89 8.83
C LEU A 639 -18.56 41.95 7.75
N VAL A 640 -17.46 42.30 7.09
CA VAL A 640 -17.45 43.29 6.01
C VAL A 640 -17.10 42.55 4.71
N LEU A 641 -17.97 42.65 3.70
CA LEU A 641 -17.72 42.12 2.39
C LEU A 641 -16.61 42.92 1.72
N MET A 642 -15.50 42.23 1.40
CA MET A 642 -14.32 42.84 0.77
C MET A 642 -14.49 42.96 -0.73
N ARG A 643 -15.18 42.02 -1.38
CA ARG A 643 -15.46 41.99 -2.82
C ARG A 643 -16.84 41.40 -3.07
N GLU A 644 -17.61 42.05 -3.92
CA GLU A 644 -18.99 41.64 -4.25
C GLU A 644 -19.01 40.60 -5.36
N ASP A 645 -18.15 40.79 -6.39
CA ASP A 645 -18.02 39.84 -7.50
C ASP A 645 -17.20 38.62 -7.12
N PRO A 646 -17.61 37.41 -7.50
CA PRO A 646 -16.85 36.22 -7.24
C PRO A 646 -15.50 36.23 -7.97
N PHE A 647 -14.52 35.54 -7.45
CA PHE A 647 -13.29 35.20 -8.16
C PHE A 647 -13.58 34.08 -9.16
N GLU A 648 -13.07 34.18 -10.41
CA GLU A 648 -13.30 33.23 -11.50
C GLU A 648 -12.05 32.43 -11.87
#